data_505d2e3796837a3c98f679ba05e78d65
#
_entry.id   505d2e3796837a3c98f679ba05e78d65
#
_cell.length_a   1.000
_cell.length_b   1.000
_cell.length_c   1.000
_cell.angle_alpha   90.00
_cell.angle_beta   90.00
_cell.angle_gamma   90.00
#
_symmetry.space_group_name_H-M   'P 1'
#
loop_
_entity.id
_entity.type
_entity.pdbx_description
1 polymer ?
#
loop_
_entity_poly.entity_id
_entity_poly.type
_entity_poly.pdbx_seq_one_letter_code
_entity_poly.pdbx_strand_id
1 'polypeptide(L)'
;MDYREEMKQLREYLNQQSYLYYVLDAPVIPDYEYDRLNRRLEELEAAHPEEITPDSPTQRVGDKILEGFQTYSHPVPLESLQDVFNDEEVSEFCERMDSELGGSTAYSVEPKVDGLSVALEYRDGVFVRGATRGDGRVGEDVTENLRTIRSIPMTLPERLPRLIVRGEVYMSRAVFEELNGLRELRGQPLMANPRNAAAGSLRQLDPKVCAERKLDIQVFNLQLAEGKEFLTHSETLDYLATQHFKVIPHKTLTGIGNVQAEIFRINDQRMEYPFDIDGAVVKVNSLSDREKLGSTAKFPKWAVAFKYPPEKKPSKVLDIVIQVGRTGVLTPKAVLEPVRLAGTTVTNATLHNQDYIAEKDIRVGDTVLVQKAGEIIPEILEVDVSKRPEGAKPYVFPDTCPVCGAPVSRDADGAAIRCTGAECPAQLLRNLTHFASRDAMDIEGLGPAVVQQLVDSGLVRNAADLYSLHAADVAKLDRMGEKSAENLIRAIENSKANDLAKLLYGLGIRQVGAKAAQVLSAHFGSLDALAAATEEELTAVGDVGPITARYVVEYLAADQSKDLIRRLREAGVNLESTAQPVGDQFAGLTFVLTGELSAYSRKEAGEKLEALGAKVSGSVSKKTSCVVAGEAAGSKLRKAQELGVPVIDEAQFLTLIGEGEGEPAAVEALFRPQA
;
A
#
# COMPACT_ATOMS: atom_id res chain seq x y z
N MET A 1 24.69 21.95 41.93
CA MET A 1 23.32 22.00 41.40
C MET A 1 22.71 20.65 41.71
N ASP A 2 21.45 20.60 42.13
CA ASP A 2 20.78 19.31 42.31
C ASP A 2 20.69 18.62 40.92
N TYR A 3 20.96 17.33 40.88
CA TYR A 3 20.97 16.58 39.61
C TYR A 3 19.62 16.68 38.86
N ARG A 4 18.50 16.75 39.56
CA ARG A 4 17.17 16.94 38.98
C ARG A 4 17.03 18.25 38.21
N GLU A 5 17.52 19.33 38.81
CA GLU A 5 17.51 20.65 38.18
C GLU A 5 18.49 20.69 36.99
N GLU A 6 19.66 20.04 37.11
CA GLU A 6 20.60 19.93 35.98
C GLU A 6 19.99 19.15 34.80
N MET A 7 19.34 18.01 35.07
CA MET A 7 18.65 17.22 34.03
C MET A 7 17.55 18.00 33.34
N LYS A 8 16.73 18.75 34.10
CA LYS A 8 15.67 19.57 33.56
C LYS A 8 16.22 20.66 32.65
N GLN A 9 17.22 21.41 33.12
CA GLN A 9 17.85 22.48 32.33
C GLN A 9 18.51 21.95 31.06
N LEU A 10 19.18 20.82 31.11
CA LEU A 10 19.80 20.18 29.95
C LEU A 10 18.73 19.76 28.92
N ARG A 11 17.61 19.14 29.35
CA ARG A 11 16.52 18.77 28.46
C ARG A 11 15.91 19.98 27.75
N GLU A 12 15.55 21.00 28.52
CA GLU A 12 14.97 22.24 27.98
C GLU A 12 15.93 22.89 26.97
N TYR A 13 17.20 23.02 27.33
CA TYR A 13 18.20 23.64 26.48
C TYR A 13 18.47 22.82 25.19
N LEU A 14 18.65 21.51 25.29
CA LEU A 14 18.90 20.64 24.14
C LEU A 14 17.69 20.58 23.18
N ASN A 15 16.47 20.56 23.71
CA ASN A 15 15.25 20.64 22.89
C ASN A 15 15.16 22.00 22.18
N GLN A 16 15.52 23.10 22.82
CA GLN A 16 15.59 24.40 22.18
C GLN A 16 16.67 24.45 21.08
N GLN A 17 17.85 23.89 21.31
CA GLN A 17 18.91 23.82 20.29
C GLN A 17 18.50 22.94 19.11
N SER A 18 17.83 21.83 19.36
CA SER A 18 17.24 20.98 18.29
C SER A 18 16.23 21.75 17.44
N TYR A 19 15.36 22.56 18.06
CA TYR A 19 14.42 23.41 17.34
C TYR A 19 15.13 24.44 16.47
N LEU A 20 16.12 25.15 17.00
CA LEU A 20 16.90 26.12 16.25
C LEU A 20 17.63 25.48 15.06
N TYR A 21 18.20 24.30 15.24
CA TYR A 21 18.94 23.60 14.21
C TYR A 21 18.04 22.97 13.14
N TYR A 22 17.05 22.11 13.56
CA TYR A 22 16.30 21.26 12.62
C TYR A 22 15.06 21.92 12.04
N VAL A 23 14.49 22.91 12.72
CA VAL A 23 13.27 23.60 12.29
C VAL A 23 13.53 24.98 11.72
N LEU A 24 14.37 25.79 12.39
CA LEU A 24 14.64 27.18 11.97
C LEU A 24 15.90 27.31 11.10
N ASP A 25 16.70 26.25 10.92
CA ASP A 25 17.98 26.27 10.22
C ASP A 25 18.92 27.41 10.70
N ALA A 26 18.89 27.68 12.00
CA ALA A 26 19.59 28.78 12.66
C ALA A 26 20.35 28.30 13.91
N PRO A 27 21.35 27.40 13.77
CA PRO A 27 22.10 26.87 14.91
C PRO A 27 22.87 27.98 15.62
N VAL A 28 22.79 27.98 16.95
CA VAL A 28 23.53 28.95 17.80
C VAL A 28 24.66 28.34 18.60
N ILE A 29 24.78 26.99 18.60
CA ILE A 29 25.91 26.26 19.17
C ILE A 29 26.49 25.30 18.13
N PRO A 30 27.80 24.98 18.20
CA PRO A 30 28.43 23.96 17.36
C PRO A 30 27.90 22.55 17.72
N ASP A 31 27.89 21.62 16.75
CA ASP A 31 27.50 20.22 16.93
C ASP A 31 28.24 19.54 18.11
N TYR A 32 29.54 19.77 18.21
CA TYR A 32 30.35 19.25 19.33
C TYR A 32 29.83 19.68 20.71
N GLU A 33 29.36 20.92 20.84
CA GLU A 33 28.81 21.41 22.12
C GLU A 33 27.46 20.74 22.40
N TYR A 34 26.60 20.57 21.39
CA TYR A 34 25.36 19.82 21.52
C TYR A 34 25.62 18.40 21.96
N ASP A 35 26.53 17.67 21.29
CA ASP A 35 26.87 16.29 21.60
C ASP A 35 27.42 16.12 23.02
N ARG A 36 28.25 17.08 23.46
CA ARG A 36 28.81 17.09 24.82
C ARG A 36 27.72 17.21 25.89
N LEU A 37 26.74 18.11 25.65
CA LEU A 37 25.63 18.33 26.59
C LEU A 37 24.64 17.15 26.55
N ASN A 38 24.40 16.56 25.39
CA ASN A 38 23.57 15.37 25.27
C ASN A 38 24.18 14.17 26.00
N ARG A 39 25.48 13.94 25.84
CA ARG A 39 26.20 12.89 26.60
C ARG A 39 26.11 13.11 28.12
N ARG A 40 26.20 14.38 28.56
CA ARG A 40 26.04 14.70 29.98
C ARG A 40 24.64 14.35 30.48
N LEU A 41 23.62 14.60 29.70
CA LEU A 41 22.24 14.20 30.02
C LEU A 41 22.11 12.67 30.07
N GLU A 42 22.68 11.93 29.10
CA GLU A 42 22.69 10.47 29.08
C GLU A 42 23.36 9.87 30.38
N GLU A 43 24.47 10.46 30.81
CA GLU A 43 25.14 10.03 32.05
C GLU A 43 24.26 10.23 33.29
N LEU A 44 23.56 11.36 33.37
CA LEU A 44 22.64 11.65 34.48
C LEU A 44 21.43 10.72 34.45
N GLU A 45 20.85 10.48 33.27
CA GLU A 45 19.71 9.57 33.09
C GLU A 45 20.08 8.11 33.39
N ALA A 46 21.29 7.69 33.03
CA ALA A 46 21.80 6.36 33.40
C ALA A 46 21.98 6.20 34.91
N ALA A 47 22.35 7.28 35.61
CA ALA A 47 22.48 7.27 37.07
C ALA A 47 21.11 7.39 37.78
N HIS A 48 20.11 7.97 37.14
CA HIS A 48 18.78 8.27 37.69
C HIS A 48 17.66 7.90 36.71
N PRO A 49 17.47 6.59 36.42
CA PRO A 49 16.48 6.15 35.43
C PRO A 49 15.02 6.55 35.75
N GLU A 50 14.71 6.75 37.04
CA GLU A 50 13.40 7.16 37.53
C GLU A 50 13.02 8.62 37.15
N GLU A 51 14.01 9.44 36.78
CA GLU A 51 13.83 10.83 36.39
C GLU A 51 13.79 11.01 34.84
N ILE A 52 13.87 9.93 34.07
CA ILE A 52 13.75 9.99 32.61
C ILE A 52 12.34 10.40 32.22
N THR A 53 12.22 11.39 31.36
CA THR A 53 10.93 11.86 30.85
C THR A 53 10.78 11.58 29.36
N PRO A 54 9.55 11.40 28.85
CA PRO A 54 9.30 11.10 27.44
C PRO A 54 9.77 12.16 26.44
N ASP A 55 10.00 13.40 26.94
CA ASP A 55 10.47 14.55 26.16
C ASP A 55 11.99 14.68 26.13
N SER A 56 12.72 13.77 26.79
CA SER A 56 14.18 13.79 26.74
C SER A 56 14.68 13.56 25.32
N PRO A 57 15.63 14.37 24.80
CA PRO A 57 16.25 14.15 23.51
C PRO A 57 17.00 12.81 23.44
N THR A 58 17.42 12.24 24.56
CA THR A 58 18.07 10.92 24.62
C THR A 58 17.11 9.76 24.37
N GLN A 59 15.80 9.97 24.53
CA GLN A 59 14.77 8.94 24.37
C GLN A 59 14.17 8.89 22.94
N ARG A 60 14.75 9.64 21.99
CA ARG A 60 14.24 9.70 20.61
C ARG A 60 14.46 8.40 19.82
N VAL A 61 15.49 7.64 20.12
CA VAL A 61 15.82 6.41 19.41
C VAL A 61 15.64 5.23 20.35
N GLY A 62 14.60 4.44 20.13
CA GLY A 62 14.34 3.23 20.92
C GLY A 62 15.35 2.12 20.63
N ASP A 63 15.70 1.32 21.65
CA ASP A 63 16.62 0.18 21.55
C ASP A 63 15.93 -1.12 21.13
N LYS A 64 14.59 -1.16 21.17
CA LYS A 64 13.82 -2.36 20.92
C LYS A 64 13.44 -2.48 19.45
N ILE A 65 13.82 -3.60 18.82
CA ILE A 65 13.32 -3.97 17.48
C ILE A 65 11.86 -4.38 17.60
N LEU A 66 11.00 -3.81 16.74
CA LEU A 66 9.57 -4.08 16.71
C LEU A 66 9.31 -5.45 16.04
N GLU A 67 8.32 -6.18 16.52
CA GLU A 67 7.86 -7.43 15.88
C GLU A 67 6.95 -7.19 14.67
N GLY A 68 6.40 -5.96 14.55
CA GLY A 68 5.52 -5.52 13.48
C GLY A 68 4.87 -4.19 13.84
N PHE A 69 4.09 -3.62 12.91
CA PHE A 69 3.35 -2.39 13.14
C PHE A 69 1.90 -2.71 13.51
N GLN A 70 1.42 -2.12 14.59
CA GLN A 70 0.02 -2.20 14.97
C GLN A 70 -0.82 -1.27 14.08
N THR A 71 -2.06 -1.65 13.84
CA THR A 71 -3.02 -0.78 13.14
C THR A 71 -3.56 0.29 14.10
N TYR A 72 -3.77 1.49 13.58
CA TYR A 72 -4.32 2.62 14.31
C TYR A 72 -5.48 3.25 13.54
N SER A 73 -6.65 3.37 14.19
CA SER A 73 -7.82 4.05 13.63
C SER A 73 -7.73 5.55 13.91
N HIS A 74 -7.71 6.35 12.84
CA HIS A 74 -7.62 7.80 12.95
C HIS A 74 -8.90 8.39 13.54
N PRO A 75 -8.82 9.21 14.62
CA PRO A 75 -9.99 9.91 15.19
C PRO A 75 -10.62 10.88 14.20
N VAL A 76 -9.80 11.50 13.36
CA VAL A 76 -10.20 12.37 12.26
C VAL A 76 -9.70 11.77 10.96
N PRO A 77 -10.56 11.53 9.95
CA PRO A 77 -10.15 10.96 8.68
C PRO A 77 -9.05 11.77 7.98
N LEU A 78 -8.08 11.07 7.39
CA LEU A 78 -7.00 11.66 6.60
C LEU A 78 -7.34 11.56 5.11
N GLU A 79 -8.23 12.44 4.65
CA GLU A 79 -8.74 12.42 3.28
C GLU A 79 -7.64 12.64 2.23
N SER A 80 -7.80 12.02 1.06
CA SER A 80 -7.02 12.33 -0.13
C SER A 80 -7.54 13.60 -0.79
N LEU A 81 -6.78 14.20 -1.70
CA LEU A 81 -7.23 15.35 -2.47
C LEU A 81 -7.66 14.91 -3.87
N GLN A 82 -8.55 15.69 -4.48
CA GLN A 82 -8.86 15.55 -5.89
C GLN A 82 -7.71 16.16 -6.70
N ASP A 83 -7.15 15.39 -7.66
CA ASP A 83 -6.15 15.89 -8.57
C ASP A 83 -6.79 16.74 -9.68
N VAL A 84 -6.10 17.82 -10.08
CA VAL A 84 -6.39 18.68 -11.22
C VAL A 84 -5.09 18.90 -12.02
N PHE A 85 -5.17 19.02 -13.35
CA PHE A 85 -3.99 18.89 -14.22
C PHE A 85 -3.73 20.10 -15.12
N ASN A 86 -4.62 21.07 -15.14
CA ASN A 86 -4.53 22.26 -15.98
C ASN A 86 -5.17 23.47 -15.32
N ASP A 87 -4.95 24.64 -15.91
CA ASP A 87 -5.42 25.93 -15.40
C ASP A 87 -6.93 26.07 -15.47
N GLU A 88 -7.57 25.42 -16.45
CA GLU A 88 -9.03 25.41 -16.62
C GLU A 88 -9.67 24.72 -15.41
N GLU A 89 -9.18 23.55 -15.01
CA GLU A 89 -9.72 22.80 -13.86
C GLU A 89 -9.50 23.56 -12.53
N VAL A 90 -8.39 24.33 -12.39
CA VAL A 90 -8.20 25.23 -11.23
C VAL A 90 -9.21 26.37 -11.27
N SER A 91 -9.47 26.94 -12.44
CA SER A 91 -10.47 27.99 -12.60
C SER A 91 -11.87 27.50 -12.25
N GLU A 92 -12.27 26.35 -12.77
CA GLU A 92 -13.55 25.69 -12.45
C GLU A 92 -13.69 25.42 -10.94
N PHE A 93 -12.61 24.98 -10.29
CA PHE A 93 -12.61 24.82 -8.84
C PHE A 93 -12.85 26.14 -8.12
N CYS A 94 -12.12 27.20 -8.44
CA CYS A 94 -12.26 28.50 -7.80
C CYS A 94 -13.64 29.12 -8.09
N GLU A 95 -14.14 29.08 -9.32
CA GLU A 95 -15.47 29.58 -9.70
C GLU A 95 -16.58 28.86 -8.95
N ARG A 96 -16.46 27.53 -8.80
CA ARG A 96 -17.40 26.74 -8.00
C ARG A 96 -17.40 27.18 -6.54
N MET A 97 -16.20 27.38 -5.93
CA MET A 97 -16.10 27.86 -4.55
C MET A 97 -16.72 29.24 -4.37
N ASP A 98 -16.41 30.18 -5.26
CA ASP A 98 -16.97 31.53 -5.23
C ASP A 98 -18.50 31.51 -5.40
N SER A 99 -19.04 30.62 -6.25
CA SER A 99 -20.47 30.44 -6.42
C SER A 99 -21.15 29.82 -5.20
N GLU A 100 -20.61 28.75 -4.63
CA GLU A 100 -21.19 28.05 -3.48
C GLU A 100 -21.12 28.88 -2.19
N LEU A 101 -20.08 29.73 -2.04
CA LEU A 101 -19.88 30.60 -0.88
C LEU A 101 -20.45 32.01 -1.03
N GLY A 102 -20.90 32.36 -2.25
CA GLY A 102 -21.55 33.62 -2.54
C GLY A 102 -20.65 34.86 -2.56
N GLY A 103 -19.34 34.68 -2.85
CA GLY A 103 -18.38 35.77 -2.92
C GLY A 103 -16.96 35.33 -3.25
N SER A 104 -16.04 36.30 -3.27
CA SER A 104 -14.62 36.01 -3.53
C SER A 104 -14.00 35.25 -2.37
N THR A 105 -13.48 34.07 -2.65
CA THR A 105 -12.88 33.14 -1.70
C THR A 105 -11.38 33.41 -1.54
N ALA A 106 -10.89 33.33 -0.30
CA ALA A 106 -9.46 33.31 -0.03
C ALA A 106 -8.94 31.86 -0.01
N TYR A 107 -7.82 31.64 -0.68
CA TYR A 107 -7.19 30.33 -0.78
C TYR A 107 -5.79 30.32 -0.16
N SER A 108 -5.44 29.25 0.55
CA SER A 108 -4.05 28.90 0.85
C SER A 108 -3.48 28.08 -0.31
N VAL A 109 -2.34 28.51 -0.84
CA VAL A 109 -1.62 27.78 -1.90
C VAL A 109 -0.28 27.31 -1.33
N GLU A 110 0.01 26.01 -1.45
CA GLU A 110 1.10 25.33 -0.77
C GLU A 110 1.83 24.39 -1.74
N PRO A 111 3.18 24.19 -1.62
CA PRO A 111 3.86 23.11 -2.30
C PRO A 111 3.31 21.75 -1.88
N LYS A 112 3.10 20.85 -2.82
CA LYS A 112 2.72 19.47 -2.55
C LYS A 112 3.98 18.62 -2.38
N VAL A 113 4.36 18.36 -1.13
CA VAL A 113 5.53 17.53 -0.80
C VAL A 113 5.31 16.11 -1.28
N ASP A 114 6.32 15.53 -1.91
CA ASP A 114 6.31 14.13 -2.35
C ASP A 114 6.97 13.23 -1.30
N GLY A 115 6.17 12.70 -0.38
CA GLY A 115 6.62 11.91 0.76
C GLY A 115 5.61 10.87 1.22
N LEU A 116 5.54 10.66 2.53
CA LEU A 116 4.60 9.77 3.20
C LEU A 116 3.77 10.54 4.23
N SER A 117 2.46 10.56 4.04
CA SER A 117 1.54 11.28 4.92
C SER A 117 1.37 10.58 6.26
N VAL A 118 1.52 11.35 7.34
CA VAL A 118 1.38 10.89 8.73
C VAL A 118 0.52 11.84 9.54
N ALA A 119 -0.13 11.32 10.58
CA ALA A 119 -0.74 12.09 11.65
C ALA A 119 0.12 11.99 12.91
N LEU A 120 0.29 13.11 13.62
CA LEU A 120 0.97 13.20 14.90
C LEU A 120 -0.04 13.60 15.96
N GLU A 121 -0.18 12.82 17.02
CA GLU A 121 -1.07 13.10 18.15
C GLU A 121 -0.25 13.50 19.38
N TYR A 122 -0.67 14.62 19.97
CA TYR A 122 -0.16 15.15 21.23
C TYR A 122 -1.28 15.18 22.26
N ARG A 123 -0.95 14.85 23.52
CA ARG A 123 -1.83 14.99 24.68
C ARG A 123 -1.12 15.78 25.75
N ASP A 124 -1.81 16.78 26.29
CA ASP A 124 -1.23 17.70 27.28
C ASP A 124 0.12 18.27 26.82
N GLY A 125 0.23 18.51 25.49
CA GLY A 125 1.45 19.01 24.85
C GLY A 125 2.57 18.00 24.67
N VAL A 126 2.40 16.70 24.98
CA VAL A 126 3.42 15.65 24.82
C VAL A 126 3.08 14.79 23.60
N PHE A 127 4.07 14.48 22.76
CA PHE A 127 3.93 13.56 21.64
C PHE A 127 3.66 12.14 22.13
N VAL A 128 2.47 11.61 21.84
CA VAL A 128 2.06 10.29 22.31
C VAL A 128 1.96 9.27 21.19
N ARG A 129 1.66 9.69 19.96
CA ARG A 129 1.46 8.76 18.85
C ARG A 129 1.68 9.39 17.49
N GLY A 130 2.19 8.58 16.56
CA GLY A 130 2.22 8.91 15.16
C GLY A 130 1.87 7.72 14.28
N ALA A 131 1.02 7.94 13.26
CA ALA A 131 0.54 6.88 12.40
C ALA A 131 0.55 7.30 10.92
N THR A 132 0.80 6.34 10.02
CA THR A 132 0.68 6.55 8.58
C THR A 132 -0.78 6.78 8.18
N ARG A 133 -1.01 7.44 7.05
CA ARG A 133 -2.37 7.65 6.54
C ARG A 133 -3.15 6.35 6.33
N GLY A 134 -2.49 5.30 5.83
CA GLY A 134 -3.17 4.08 5.41
C GLY A 134 -4.23 4.35 4.34
N ASP A 135 -5.44 3.82 4.55
CA ASP A 135 -6.62 4.08 3.70
C ASP A 135 -7.35 5.40 4.03
N GLY A 136 -6.78 6.20 4.95
CA GLY A 136 -7.35 7.44 5.47
C GLY A 136 -8.19 7.27 6.74
N ARG A 137 -8.56 6.06 7.13
CA ARG A 137 -9.28 5.74 8.37
C ARG A 137 -8.44 4.88 9.29
N VAL A 138 -7.69 3.93 8.74
CA VAL A 138 -6.80 3.04 9.47
C VAL A 138 -5.41 3.11 8.85
N GLY A 139 -4.41 3.39 9.67
CA GLY A 139 -3.00 3.43 9.30
C GLY A 139 -2.17 2.49 10.17
N GLU A 140 -0.86 2.53 9.99
CA GLU A 140 0.12 1.80 10.80
C GLU A 140 0.70 2.73 11.87
N ASP A 141 0.75 2.28 13.11
CA ASP A 141 1.42 2.99 14.22
C ASP A 141 2.95 2.92 14.00
N VAL A 142 3.53 4.06 13.68
CA VAL A 142 4.97 4.22 13.42
C VAL A 142 5.61 5.19 14.43
N THR A 143 5.04 5.29 15.61
CA THR A 143 5.43 6.25 16.66
C THR A 143 6.93 6.22 16.95
N GLU A 144 7.51 5.04 17.16
CA GLU A 144 8.92 4.92 17.50
C GLU A 144 9.84 5.41 16.37
N ASN A 145 9.47 5.18 15.12
CA ASN A 145 10.21 5.69 13.97
C ASN A 145 10.05 7.21 13.80
N LEU A 146 8.85 7.75 14.05
CA LEU A 146 8.62 9.20 14.01
C LEU A 146 9.37 9.94 15.11
N ARG A 147 9.59 9.34 16.28
CA ARG A 147 10.43 9.91 17.35
C ARG A 147 11.87 10.19 16.88
N THR A 148 12.37 9.41 15.91
CA THR A 148 13.71 9.58 15.37
C THR A 148 13.85 10.82 14.48
N ILE A 149 12.74 11.38 13.99
CA ILE A 149 12.71 12.60 13.17
C ILE A 149 12.90 13.82 14.09
N ARG A 150 14.03 14.46 13.98
CA ARG A 150 14.44 15.50 14.92
C ARG A 150 13.65 16.79 14.84
N SER A 151 13.02 17.08 13.70
CA SER A 151 12.12 18.22 13.51
C SER A 151 10.71 18.02 14.09
N ILE A 152 10.38 16.81 14.58
CA ILE A 152 9.15 16.56 15.33
C ILE A 152 9.37 16.95 16.79
N PRO A 153 8.67 17.96 17.35
CA PRO A 153 8.78 18.32 18.75
C PRO A 153 8.22 17.19 19.64
N MET A 154 8.95 16.78 20.66
CA MET A 154 8.46 15.79 21.64
C MET A 154 7.51 16.43 22.65
N THR A 155 7.66 17.75 22.91
CA THR A 155 6.75 18.55 23.71
C THR A 155 6.45 19.87 23.01
N LEU A 156 5.25 20.38 23.23
CA LEU A 156 4.80 21.64 22.69
C LEU A 156 4.86 22.76 23.73
N PRO A 157 5.14 24.02 23.31
CA PRO A 157 5.11 25.18 24.20
C PRO A 157 3.74 25.39 24.88
N GLU A 158 2.65 25.26 24.14
CA GLU A 158 1.28 25.32 24.67
C GLU A 158 0.75 23.89 24.88
N ARG A 159 0.25 23.61 26.06
CA ARG A 159 -0.26 22.28 26.45
C ARG A 159 -1.77 22.20 26.27
N LEU A 160 -2.20 21.96 25.03
CA LEU A 160 -3.59 21.64 24.78
C LEU A 160 -3.92 20.22 25.24
N PRO A 161 -5.16 19.93 25.68
CA PRO A 161 -5.58 18.60 26.09
C PRO A 161 -5.31 17.57 24.99
N ARG A 162 -5.62 17.93 23.75
CA ARG A 162 -5.34 17.11 22.58
C ARG A 162 -5.08 17.96 21.35
N LEU A 163 -4.01 17.64 20.65
CA LEU A 163 -3.67 18.21 19.35
C LEU A 163 -3.36 17.08 18.36
N ILE A 164 -3.96 17.13 17.17
CA ILE A 164 -3.61 16.22 16.07
C ILE A 164 -3.24 17.08 14.86
N VAL A 165 -2.04 16.85 14.34
CA VAL A 165 -1.54 17.51 13.13
C VAL A 165 -1.25 16.49 12.05
N ARG A 166 -1.31 16.92 10.81
CA ARG A 166 -0.96 16.11 9.64
C ARG A 166 0.26 16.71 8.94
N GLY A 167 1.22 15.86 8.61
CA GLY A 167 2.42 16.26 7.88
C GLY A 167 2.80 15.22 6.83
N GLU A 168 3.76 15.61 6.00
CA GLU A 168 4.39 14.74 5.02
C GLU A 168 5.84 14.48 5.44
N VAL A 169 6.16 13.21 5.72
CA VAL A 169 7.53 12.78 6.00
C VAL A 169 8.24 12.57 4.68
N TYR A 170 9.43 13.12 4.57
CA TYR A 170 10.25 13.08 3.35
C TYR A 170 11.71 12.80 3.65
N MET A 171 12.44 12.40 2.63
CA MET A 171 13.90 12.38 2.62
C MET A 171 14.38 13.56 1.76
N SER A 172 15.24 14.42 2.29
CA SER A 172 15.78 15.51 1.49
C SER A 172 16.66 14.98 0.35
N ARG A 173 16.75 15.75 -0.74
CA ARG A 173 17.61 15.37 -1.88
C ARG A 173 19.07 15.17 -1.47
N ALA A 174 19.59 16.03 -0.61
CA ALA A 174 20.97 15.92 -0.11
C ALA A 174 21.21 14.61 0.66
N VAL A 175 20.28 14.24 1.56
CA VAL A 175 20.33 12.97 2.32
C VAL A 175 20.19 11.77 1.40
N PHE A 176 19.30 11.84 0.42
CA PHE A 176 19.12 10.77 -0.56
C PHE A 176 20.38 10.50 -1.37
N GLU A 177 21.06 11.55 -1.84
CA GLU A 177 22.33 11.46 -2.59
C GLU A 177 23.45 10.92 -1.69
N GLU A 178 23.59 11.43 -0.45
CA GLU A 178 24.54 10.93 0.55
C GLU A 178 24.37 9.42 0.79
N LEU A 179 23.15 8.98 1.08
CA LEU A 179 22.87 7.58 1.37
C LEU A 179 23.07 6.68 0.15
N ASN A 180 22.71 7.12 -1.04
CA ASN A 180 22.96 6.34 -2.26
C ASN A 180 24.46 6.23 -2.56
N GLY A 181 25.24 7.30 -2.35
CA GLY A 181 26.70 7.23 -2.46
C GLY A 181 27.32 6.20 -1.49
N LEU A 182 26.85 6.15 -0.23
CA LEU A 182 27.30 5.15 0.73
C LEU A 182 26.88 3.71 0.33
N ARG A 183 25.69 3.53 -0.23
CA ARG A 183 25.21 2.23 -0.73
C ARG A 183 26.03 1.73 -1.91
N GLU A 184 26.35 2.62 -2.85
CA GLU A 184 27.20 2.31 -3.99
C GLU A 184 28.60 1.85 -3.55
N LEU A 185 29.22 2.56 -2.61
CA LEU A 185 30.51 2.17 -2.03
C LEU A 185 30.47 0.79 -1.34
N ARG A 186 29.29 0.38 -0.82
CA ARG A 186 29.08 -0.91 -0.15
C ARG A 186 28.57 -1.99 -1.11
N GLY A 187 28.43 -1.73 -2.41
CA GLY A 187 27.87 -2.67 -3.39
C GLY A 187 26.40 -3.03 -3.14
N GLN A 188 25.65 -2.16 -2.46
CA GLN A 188 24.23 -2.36 -2.15
C GLN A 188 23.34 -1.77 -3.24
N PRO A 189 22.12 -2.33 -3.49
CA PRO A 189 21.17 -1.74 -4.42
C PRO A 189 20.83 -0.29 -4.05
N LEU A 190 20.82 0.61 -5.02
CA LEU A 190 20.49 2.01 -4.79
C LEU A 190 18.99 2.18 -4.49
N MET A 191 18.65 3.17 -3.68
CA MET A 191 17.27 3.58 -3.47
C MET A 191 16.74 4.27 -4.73
N ALA A 192 15.47 4.02 -5.09
CA ALA A 192 14.91 4.42 -6.38
C ALA A 192 14.59 5.93 -6.46
N ASN A 193 13.98 6.49 -5.42
CA ASN A 193 13.65 7.91 -5.30
C ASN A 193 13.50 8.31 -3.83
N PRO A 194 13.52 9.62 -3.51
CA PRO A 194 13.40 10.12 -2.13
C PRO A 194 12.10 9.69 -1.43
N ARG A 195 10.95 9.70 -2.12
CA ARG A 195 9.65 9.30 -1.57
C ARG A 195 9.64 7.85 -1.13
N ASN A 196 10.02 6.91 -2.01
CA ASN A 196 10.08 5.48 -1.67
C ASN A 196 11.13 5.19 -0.61
N ALA A 197 12.24 5.93 -0.63
CA ALA A 197 13.27 5.85 0.41
C ALA A 197 12.72 6.29 1.77
N ALA A 198 11.97 7.39 1.84
CA ALA A 198 11.31 7.86 3.05
C ALA A 198 10.29 6.84 3.56
N ALA A 199 9.37 6.37 2.68
CA ALA A 199 8.34 5.40 3.04
C ALA A 199 8.94 4.07 3.55
N GLY A 200 9.97 3.54 2.85
CA GLY A 200 10.68 2.33 3.26
C GLY A 200 11.48 2.51 4.56
N SER A 201 11.98 3.71 4.82
CA SER A 201 12.72 4.02 6.05
C SER A 201 11.79 4.15 7.26
N LEU A 202 10.62 4.79 7.08
CA LEU A 202 9.65 4.94 8.17
C LEU A 202 8.99 3.59 8.56
N ARG A 203 9.06 2.59 7.71
CA ARG A 203 8.57 1.23 7.94
C ARG A 203 9.65 0.22 8.33
N GLN A 204 10.81 0.70 8.82
CA GLN A 204 11.82 -0.18 9.40
C GLN A 204 11.37 -0.67 10.79
N LEU A 205 11.56 -1.94 11.07
CA LEU A 205 11.24 -2.50 12.38
C LEU A 205 12.25 -2.07 13.45
N ASP A 206 13.46 -1.70 13.05
CA ASP A 206 14.48 -1.15 13.94
C ASP A 206 14.51 0.39 13.83
N PRO A 207 14.11 1.12 14.87
CA PRO A 207 14.16 2.58 14.89
C PRO A 207 15.56 3.17 14.66
N LYS A 208 16.63 2.44 15.00
CA LYS A 208 18.02 2.88 14.74
C LYS A 208 18.30 3.01 13.24
N VAL A 209 17.79 2.06 12.45
CA VAL A 209 17.90 2.12 11.00
C VAL A 209 17.11 3.31 10.45
N CYS A 210 15.94 3.61 11.02
CA CYS A 210 15.16 4.80 10.64
C CYS A 210 15.93 6.10 10.99
N ALA A 211 16.54 6.18 12.17
CA ALA A 211 17.33 7.33 12.60
C ALA A 211 18.51 7.64 11.66
N GLU A 212 19.22 6.60 11.18
CA GLU A 212 20.32 6.75 10.22
C GLU A 212 19.87 7.33 8.87
N ARG A 213 18.56 7.24 8.54
CA ARG A 213 17.98 7.75 7.28
C ARG A 213 17.73 9.26 7.29
N LYS A 214 17.89 9.95 8.43
CA LYS A 214 17.79 11.41 8.57
C LYS A 214 16.52 11.95 7.91
N LEU A 215 15.36 11.34 8.17
CA LEU A 215 14.07 11.79 7.64
C LEU A 215 13.69 13.15 8.24
N ASP A 216 12.86 13.88 7.51
CA ASP A 216 12.32 15.17 7.93
C ASP A 216 10.81 15.24 7.65
N ILE A 217 10.12 16.27 8.14
CA ILE A 217 8.67 16.42 8.00
C ILE A 217 8.30 17.86 7.66
N GLN A 218 7.27 18.04 6.82
CA GLN A 218 6.54 19.30 6.66
C GLN A 218 5.11 19.14 7.16
N VAL A 219 4.72 19.89 8.18
CA VAL A 219 3.35 19.89 8.71
C VAL A 219 2.50 20.85 7.89
N PHE A 220 1.36 20.38 7.37
CA PHE A 220 0.53 21.12 6.44
C PHE A 220 -0.95 21.20 6.83
N ASN A 221 -1.35 20.60 7.94
CA ASN A 221 -2.74 20.68 8.40
C ASN A 221 -2.87 20.42 9.89
N LEU A 222 -3.72 21.23 10.54
CA LEU A 222 -4.26 20.98 11.87
C LEU A 222 -5.53 20.15 11.72
N GLN A 223 -5.55 18.94 12.29
CA GLN A 223 -6.69 18.02 12.22
C GLN A 223 -7.64 18.17 13.40
N LEU A 224 -7.09 18.42 14.60
CA LEU A 224 -7.85 18.61 15.84
C LEU A 224 -7.04 19.47 16.80
N ALA A 225 -7.72 20.42 17.48
CA ALA A 225 -7.17 21.16 18.61
C ALA A 225 -8.28 21.30 19.69
N GLU A 226 -8.21 20.50 20.73
CA GLU A 226 -9.16 20.61 21.85
C GLU A 226 -8.80 21.81 22.72
N GLY A 227 -9.78 22.69 22.91
CA GLY A 227 -9.63 23.88 23.73
C GLY A 227 -9.11 25.13 23.00
N LYS A 228 -8.98 25.09 21.68
CA LYS A 228 -8.57 26.22 20.84
C LYS A 228 -9.29 26.22 19.51
N GLU A 229 -9.83 27.34 19.11
CA GLU A 229 -10.52 27.55 17.84
C GLU A 229 -9.73 28.48 16.93
N PHE A 230 -9.88 28.29 15.63
CA PHE A 230 -9.22 29.07 14.59
C PHE A 230 -10.25 29.47 13.52
N LEU A 231 -10.05 30.61 12.89
CA LEU A 231 -10.93 31.08 11.83
C LEU A 231 -10.45 30.65 10.44
N THR A 232 -9.13 30.60 10.25
CA THR A 232 -8.53 30.33 8.95
C THR A 232 -7.45 29.26 9.03
N HIS A 233 -7.21 28.61 7.90
CA HIS A 233 -6.14 27.63 7.77
C HIS A 233 -4.75 28.24 7.92
N SER A 234 -4.52 29.43 7.35
CA SER A 234 -3.24 30.13 7.55
C SER A 234 -2.97 30.41 9.03
N GLU A 235 -3.99 30.83 9.79
CA GLU A 235 -3.87 31.01 11.25
C GLU A 235 -3.49 29.69 11.95
N THR A 236 -4.04 28.53 11.51
CA THR A 236 -3.62 27.24 12.07
C THR A 236 -2.15 26.92 11.78
N LEU A 237 -1.67 27.23 10.58
CA LEU A 237 -0.27 27.01 10.20
C LEU A 237 0.67 27.93 10.98
N ASP A 238 0.32 29.20 11.10
CA ASP A 238 1.08 30.17 11.92
C ASP A 238 1.14 29.72 13.39
N TYR A 239 0.01 29.26 13.93
CA TYR A 239 -0.02 28.68 15.28
C TYR A 239 0.90 27.47 15.40
N LEU A 240 0.86 26.52 14.46
CA LEU A 240 1.73 25.34 14.47
C LEU A 240 3.21 25.71 14.41
N ALA A 241 3.58 26.77 13.70
CA ALA A 241 4.95 27.29 13.72
C ALA A 241 5.36 27.77 15.12
N THR A 242 4.46 28.42 15.88
CA THR A 242 4.72 28.78 17.29
C THR A 242 4.83 27.59 18.22
N GLN A 243 4.27 26.43 17.80
CA GLN A 243 4.37 25.16 18.52
C GLN A 243 5.61 24.32 18.10
N HIS A 244 6.57 24.96 17.44
CA HIS A 244 7.85 24.38 17.00
C HIS A 244 7.74 23.32 15.88
N PHE A 245 6.62 23.25 15.17
CA PHE A 245 6.54 22.43 13.97
C PHE A 245 7.23 23.09 12.79
N LYS A 246 7.84 22.27 11.95
CA LYS A 246 8.31 22.67 10.62
C LYS A 246 7.10 22.70 9.68
N VAL A 247 6.60 23.90 9.41
CA VAL A 247 5.34 24.12 8.69
C VAL A 247 5.62 24.33 7.20
N ILE A 248 4.73 23.80 6.36
CA ILE A 248 4.80 23.98 4.91
C ILE A 248 4.78 25.46 4.52
N PRO A 249 5.62 25.92 3.60
CA PRO A 249 5.50 27.26 3.02
C PRO A 249 4.10 27.42 2.40
N HIS A 250 3.42 28.53 2.74
CA HIS A 250 2.07 28.79 2.23
C HIS A 250 1.86 30.27 1.94
N LYS A 251 0.89 30.54 1.08
CA LYS A 251 0.51 31.91 0.74
C LYS A 251 -1.00 32.02 0.61
N THR A 252 -1.56 32.99 1.30
CA THR A 252 -3.01 33.26 1.22
C THR A 252 -3.28 34.26 0.11
N LEU A 253 -4.15 33.90 -0.84
CA LEU A 253 -4.43 34.65 -2.06
C LEU A 253 -5.93 34.67 -2.35
N THR A 254 -6.37 35.70 -3.05
CA THR A 254 -7.72 35.83 -3.63
C THR A 254 -7.63 36.04 -5.13
N GLY A 255 -8.63 35.54 -5.85
CA GLY A 255 -8.71 35.66 -7.32
C GLY A 255 -7.90 34.57 -8.04
N ILE A 256 -8.54 34.01 -9.08
CA ILE A 256 -8.06 32.85 -9.86
C ILE A 256 -6.65 33.09 -10.42
N GLY A 257 -6.42 34.25 -11.07
CA GLY A 257 -5.12 34.56 -11.66
C GLY A 257 -3.97 34.60 -10.66
N ASN A 258 -4.22 35.04 -9.41
CA ASN A 258 -3.19 35.03 -8.36
C ASN A 258 -2.90 33.61 -7.87
N VAL A 259 -3.92 32.76 -7.78
CA VAL A 259 -3.77 31.33 -7.41
C VAL A 259 -2.95 30.61 -8.46
N GLN A 260 -3.26 30.79 -9.75
CA GLN A 260 -2.52 30.20 -10.86
C GLN A 260 -1.07 30.69 -10.89
N ALA A 261 -0.85 32.00 -10.75
CA ALA A 261 0.51 32.57 -10.72
C ALA A 261 1.34 31.96 -9.58
N GLU A 262 0.73 31.73 -8.41
CA GLU A 262 1.43 31.10 -7.29
C GLU A 262 1.73 29.61 -7.53
N ILE A 263 0.82 28.87 -8.15
CA ILE A 263 1.06 27.49 -8.57
C ILE A 263 2.31 27.41 -9.49
N PHE A 264 2.39 28.31 -10.50
CA PHE A 264 3.55 28.36 -11.38
C PHE A 264 4.82 28.77 -10.66
N ARG A 265 4.76 29.76 -9.75
CA ARG A 265 5.92 30.18 -8.95
C ARG A 265 6.48 29.03 -8.11
N ILE A 266 5.61 28.23 -7.50
CA ILE A 266 6.02 27.03 -6.75
C ILE A 266 6.77 26.05 -7.66
N ASN A 267 6.31 25.84 -8.90
CA ASN A 267 6.99 24.97 -9.85
C ASN A 267 8.37 25.53 -10.26
N ASP A 268 8.46 26.80 -10.55
CA ASP A 268 9.71 27.45 -10.94
C ASP A 268 10.76 27.35 -9.83
N GLN A 269 10.34 27.46 -8.58
CA GLN A 269 11.18 27.35 -7.39
C GLN A 269 11.33 25.93 -6.85
N ARG A 270 10.85 24.91 -7.56
CA ARG A 270 10.87 23.52 -7.06
C ARG A 270 12.24 23.00 -6.63
N MET A 271 13.31 23.51 -7.24
CA MET A 271 14.69 23.14 -6.91
C MET A 271 15.25 23.84 -5.68
N GLU A 272 14.60 24.90 -5.22
CA GLU A 272 14.99 25.65 -4.01
C GLU A 272 14.51 24.94 -2.74
N TYR A 273 13.44 24.15 -2.82
CA TYR A 273 12.98 23.34 -1.69
C TYR A 273 13.96 22.19 -1.42
N PRO A 274 14.21 21.82 -0.15
CA PRO A 274 15.07 20.67 0.19
C PRO A 274 14.40 19.32 -0.12
N PHE A 275 13.10 19.31 -0.42
CA PHE A 275 12.28 18.17 -0.74
C PHE A 275 11.78 18.19 -2.17
N ASP A 276 11.37 17.03 -2.68
CA ASP A 276 10.69 16.95 -3.96
C ASP A 276 9.22 17.33 -3.82
N ILE A 277 8.66 17.92 -4.87
CA ILE A 277 7.24 18.26 -5.00
C ILE A 277 6.67 17.66 -6.28
N ASP A 278 5.44 17.17 -6.20
CA ASP A 278 4.71 16.61 -7.33
C ASP A 278 3.55 17.52 -7.79
N GLY A 279 3.39 18.68 -7.15
CA GLY A 279 2.31 19.61 -7.43
C GLY A 279 2.26 20.79 -6.48
N ALA A 280 1.10 21.45 -6.48
CA ALA A 280 0.69 22.45 -5.51
C ALA A 280 -0.69 22.11 -4.96
N VAL A 281 -0.97 22.49 -3.72
CA VAL A 281 -2.28 22.29 -3.09
C VAL A 281 -2.97 23.64 -2.94
N VAL A 282 -4.21 23.71 -3.41
CA VAL A 282 -5.07 24.90 -3.25
C VAL A 282 -6.18 24.54 -2.26
N LYS A 283 -6.31 25.29 -1.18
CA LYS A 283 -7.28 25.05 -0.12
C LYS A 283 -8.07 26.31 0.15
N VAL A 284 -9.39 26.22 0.32
CA VAL A 284 -10.20 27.31 0.87
C VAL A 284 -9.64 27.69 2.26
N ASN A 285 -9.34 28.98 2.49
CA ASN A 285 -8.65 29.39 3.71
C ASN A 285 -9.57 29.45 4.94
N SER A 286 -10.84 29.82 4.79
CA SER A 286 -11.84 29.89 5.86
C SER A 286 -12.25 28.51 6.36
N LEU A 287 -12.07 28.21 7.64
CA LEU A 287 -12.43 26.90 8.23
C LEU A 287 -13.94 26.71 8.31
N SER A 288 -14.71 27.74 8.64
CA SER A 288 -16.17 27.67 8.65
C SER A 288 -16.77 27.39 7.27
N ASP A 289 -16.12 27.88 6.19
CA ASP A 289 -16.56 27.60 4.84
C ASP A 289 -16.20 26.17 4.39
N ARG A 290 -15.07 25.62 4.87
CA ARG A 290 -14.75 24.20 4.68
C ARG A 290 -15.80 23.27 5.28
N GLU A 291 -16.32 23.61 6.47
CA GLU A 291 -17.41 22.85 7.12
C GLU A 291 -18.70 22.89 6.30
N LYS A 292 -19.07 24.05 5.73
CA LYS A 292 -20.24 24.18 4.85
C LYS A 292 -20.10 23.37 3.57
N LEU A 293 -18.93 23.41 2.93
CA LEU A 293 -18.62 22.69 1.69
C LEU A 293 -18.57 21.18 1.90
N GLY A 294 -18.04 20.74 3.05
CA GLY A 294 -17.92 19.35 3.42
C GLY A 294 -17.01 18.53 2.49
N SER A 295 -17.23 17.21 2.50
CA SER A 295 -16.46 16.25 1.74
C SER A 295 -17.36 15.31 0.93
N THR A 296 -16.83 14.80 -0.15
CA THR A 296 -17.39 13.62 -0.87
C THR A 296 -17.02 12.33 -0.13
N ALA A 297 -17.38 11.18 -0.67
CA ALA A 297 -16.95 9.89 -0.11
C ALA A 297 -15.41 9.68 -0.16
N LYS A 298 -14.68 10.44 -1.00
CA LYS A 298 -13.25 10.26 -1.25
C LYS A 298 -12.40 11.49 -0.95
N PHE A 299 -12.93 12.70 -1.20
CA PHE A 299 -12.16 13.94 -1.22
C PHE A 299 -12.92 15.07 -0.53
N PRO A 300 -12.22 16.01 0.16
CA PRO A 300 -12.79 17.27 0.58
C PRO A 300 -13.16 18.12 -0.64
N LYS A 301 -14.29 18.81 -0.59
CA LYS A 301 -14.72 19.69 -1.69
C LYS A 301 -13.96 21.03 -1.71
N TRP A 302 -13.37 21.40 -0.59
CA TRP A 302 -12.71 22.67 -0.33
C TRP A 302 -11.21 22.69 -0.69
N ALA A 303 -10.67 21.60 -1.26
CA ALA A 303 -9.26 21.53 -1.64
C ALA A 303 -9.05 20.70 -2.90
N VAL A 304 -8.06 21.10 -3.69
CA VAL A 304 -7.57 20.36 -4.86
C VAL A 304 -6.04 20.32 -4.85
N ALA A 305 -5.50 19.27 -5.47
CA ALA A 305 -4.08 19.11 -5.72
C ALA A 305 -3.81 19.33 -7.21
N PHE A 306 -3.17 20.43 -7.56
CA PHE A 306 -2.68 20.67 -8.91
C PHE A 306 -1.44 19.82 -9.14
N LYS A 307 -1.49 18.94 -10.12
CA LYS A 307 -0.37 18.10 -10.54
C LYS A 307 0.37 18.76 -11.70
N TYR A 308 1.68 18.97 -11.51
CA TYR A 308 2.48 19.48 -12.62
C TYR A 308 2.53 18.47 -13.77
N PRO A 309 2.56 18.94 -15.03
CA PRO A 309 2.74 18.04 -16.15
C PRO A 309 3.97 17.16 -15.93
N PRO A 310 3.88 15.86 -16.24
CA PRO A 310 5.01 14.96 -16.07
C PRO A 310 6.20 15.45 -16.88
N GLU A 311 7.37 15.38 -16.28
CA GLU A 311 8.63 15.72 -16.97
C GLU A 311 8.81 14.80 -18.17
N LYS A 312 9.12 15.37 -19.34
CA LYS A 312 9.40 14.65 -20.59
C LYS A 312 10.81 14.93 -21.03
N LYS A 313 11.57 13.88 -21.35
CA LYS A 313 12.93 14.03 -21.87
C LYS A 313 13.19 13.10 -23.05
N PRO A 314 14.00 13.57 -24.02
CA PRO A 314 14.46 12.70 -25.09
C PRO A 314 15.46 11.68 -24.56
N SER A 315 15.37 10.45 -25.07
CA SER A 315 16.37 9.41 -24.90
C SER A 315 16.45 8.55 -26.16
N LYS A 316 17.48 7.70 -26.27
CA LYS A 316 17.67 6.83 -27.42
C LYS A 316 17.34 5.40 -27.05
N VAL A 317 16.59 4.70 -27.92
CA VAL A 317 16.32 3.28 -27.80
C VAL A 317 17.56 2.50 -28.21
N LEU A 318 18.20 1.87 -27.24
CA LEU A 318 19.40 1.04 -27.46
C LEU A 318 19.04 -0.37 -27.90
N ASP A 319 17.97 -0.93 -27.32
CA ASP A 319 17.49 -2.28 -27.60
C ASP A 319 16.02 -2.43 -27.22
N ILE A 320 15.35 -3.49 -27.69
CA ILE A 320 14.01 -3.90 -27.28
C ILE A 320 14.08 -5.33 -26.81
N VAL A 321 13.87 -5.55 -25.53
CA VAL A 321 14.00 -6.84 -24.85
C VAL A 321 12.61 -7.37 -24.48
N ILE A 322 12.37 -8.65 -24.74
CA ILE A 322 11.13 -9.32 -24.35
C ILE A 322 11.32 -10.01 -23.00
N GLN A 323 10.46 -9.67 -22.05
CA GLN A 323 10.35 -10.35 -20.76
C GLN A 323 9.17 -11.32 -20.78
N VAL A 324 9.38 -12.53 -20.25
CA VAL A 324 8.31 -13.53 -20.14
C VAL A 324 7.77 -13.53 -18.71
N GLY A 325 6.49 -13.22 -18.57
CA GLY A 325 5.79 -13.24 -17.28
C GLY A 325 5.42 -14.66 -16.81
N ARG A 326 4.99 -14.81 -15.56
CA ARG A 326 4.56 -16.12 -14.99
C ARG A 326 3.41 -16.77 -15.77
N THR A 327 2.54 -15.95 -16.35
CA THR A 327 1.43 -16.42 -17.20
C THR A 327 1.84 -16.64 -18.65
N GLY A 328 3.14 -16.62 -18.95
CA GLY A 328 3.68 -16.76 -20.29
C GLY A 328 3.59 -15.49 -21.15
N VAL A 329 3.03 -14.39 -20.67
CA VAL A 329 2.91 -13.14 -21.44
C VAL A 329 4.28 -12.60 -21.79
N LEU A 330 4.50 -12.33 -23.07
CA LEU A 330 5.67 -11.68 -23.59
C LEU A 330 5.46 -10.13 -23.49
N THR A 331 6.18 -9.49 -22.58
CA THR A 331 6.10 -8.05 -22.36
C THR A 331 7.35 -7.37 -22.91
N PRO A 332 7.23 -6.54 -23.95
CA PRO A 332 8.35 -5.82 -24.50
C PRO A 332 8.76 -4.65 -23.61
N LYS A 333 10.05 -4.39 -23.54
CA LYS A 333 10.68 -3.33 -22.77
C LYS A 333 11.77 -2.68 -23.61
N ALA A 334 11.73 -1.35 -23.77
CA ALA A 334 12.84 -0.62 -24.37
C ALA A 334 13.97 -0.48 -23.35
N VAL A 335 15.19 -0.75 -23.78
CA VAL A 335 16.43 -0.38 -23.12
C VAL A 335 16.82 0.98 -23.67
N LEU A 336 16.99 1.96 -22.79
CA LEU A 336 17.21 3.36 -23.15
C LEU A 336 18.63 3.80 -22.80
N GLU A 337 19.14 4.75 -23.55
CA GLU A 337 20.28 5.55 -23.08
C GLU A 337 19.89 6.20 -21.75
N PRO A 338 20.76 6.13 -20.70
CA PRO A 338 20.40 6.64 -19.39
C PRO A 338 19.98 8.12 -19.43
N VAL A 339 18.78 8.42 -18.97
CA VAL A 339 18.23 9.78 -18.92
C VAL A 339 17.72 10.08 -17.52
N ARG A 340 18.09 11.26 -16.99
CA ARG A 340 17.58 11.70 -15.68
C ARG A 340 16.19 12.30 -15.86
N LEU A 341 15.18 11.65 -15.25
CA LEU A 341 13.78 12.00 -15.40
C LEU A 341 13.08 11.92 -14.03
N ALA A 342 12.46 13.00 -13.60
CA ALA A 342 11.77 13.11 -12.31
C ALA A 342 12.60 12.52 -11.14
N GLY A 343 13.82 13.06 -10.96
CA GLY A 343 14.70 12.73 -9.86
C GLY A 343 15.40 11.36 -9.92
N THR A 344 15.09 10.49 -10.91
CA THR A 344 15.73 9.18 -11.08
C THR A 344 16.38 9.01 -12.43
N THR A 345 17.36 8.11 -12.54
CA THR A 345 17.94 7.72 -13.82
C THR A 345 17.10 6.60 -14.43
N VAL A 346 16.50 6.89 -15.58
CA VAL A 346 15.69 5.93 -16.34
C VAL A 346 16.57 5.29 -17.41
N THR A 347 16.65 3.96 -17.40
CA THR A 347 17.38 3.13 -18.38
C THR A 347 16.45 2.20 -19.13
N ASN A 348 15.20 2.10 -18.75
CA ASN A 348 14.22 1.25 -19.38
C ASN A 348 12.84 1.91 -19.39
N ALA A 349 12.05 1.64 -20.44
CA ALA A 349 10.65 2.04 -20.52
C ALA A 349 9.75 0.88 -20.94
N THR A 350 8.52 0.83 -20.46
CA THR A 350 7.56 -0.18 -20.92
C THR A 350 7.15 0.11 -22.37
N LEU A 351 6.96 -0.97 -23.13
CA LEU A 351 6.38 -0.92 -24.47
C LEU A 351 5.03 -1.65 -24.50
N HIS A 352 4.49 -1.98 -23.34
CA HIS A 352 3.18 -2.60 -23.12
C HIS A 352 2.99 -3.93 -23.89
N ASN A 353 2.88 -3.88 -25.22
CA ASN A 353 2.63 -5.02 -26.10
C ASN A 353 3.13 -4.76 -27.55
N GLN A 354 2.96 -5.73 -28.42
CA GLN A 354 3.34 -5.62 -29.84
C GLN A 354 2.61 -4.48 -30.56
N ASP A 355 1.32 -4.30 -30.28
CA ASP A 355 0.48 -3.32 -30.97
C ASP A 355 0.96 -1.89 -30.66
N TYR A 356 1.36 -1.63 -29.42
CA TYR A 356 1.92 -0.35 -29.00
C TYR A 356 3.23 0.00 -29.74
N ILE A 357 4.09 -1.02 -29.97
CA ILE A 357 5.32 -0.83 -30.75
C ILE A 357 4.97 -0.50 -32.22
N ALA A 358 3.99 -1.21 -32.79
CA ALA A 358 3.57 -1.03 -34.17
C ALA A 358 2.85 0.33 -34.37
N GLU A 359 1.96 0.71 -33.45
CA GLU A 359 1.21 1.98 -33.51
C GLU A 359 2.16 3.19 -33.49
N LYS A 360 3.17 3.16 -32.64
CA LYS A 360 4.15 4.23 -32.49
C LYS A 360 5.37 4.08 -33.41
N ASP A 361 5.44 2.99 -34.18
CA ASP A 361 6.58 2.63 -35.06
C ASP A 361 7.93 2.77 -34.33
N ILE A 362 8.03 2.21 -33.10
CA ILE A 362 9.24 2.29 -32.29
C ILE A 362 10.29 1.31 -32.83
N ARG A 363 11.50 1.82 -33.11
CA ARG A 363 12.61 1.02 -33.63
C ARG A 363 13.88 1.18 -32.78
N VAL A 364 14.72 0.18 -32.78
CA VAL A 364 16.05 0.29 -32.17
C VAL A 364 16.85 1.37 -32.90
N GLY A 365 17.46 2.26 -32.12
CA GLY A 365 18.19 3.43 -32.59
C GLY A 365 17.39 4.73 -32.64
N ASP A 366 16.06 4.67 -32.49
CA ASP A 366 15.22 5.87 -32.46
C ASP A 366 15.51 6.77 -31.26
N THR A 367 15.39 8.08 -31.50
CA THR A 367 15.24 9.08 -30.44
C THR A 367 13.76 9.14 -30.06
N VAL A 368 13.47 8.95 -28.78
CA VAL A 368 12.10 8.87 -28.26
C VAL A 368 11.90 9.86 -27.12
N LEU A 369 10.69 10.35 -26.95
CA LEU A 369 10.30 11.17 -25.80
C LEU A 369 9.78 10.25 -24.70
N VAL A 370 10.44 10.30 -23.54
CA VAL A 370 10.13 9.43 -22.38
C VAL A 370 9.47 10.26 -21.28
N GLN A 371 8.44 9.71 -20.67
CA GLN A 371 7.83 10.22 -19.43
C GLN A 371 7.62 9.09 -18.44
N LYS A 372 7.21 9.44 -17.21
CA LYS A 372 6.72 8.44 -16.23
C LYS A 372 5.20 8.49 -16.15
N ALA A 373 4.52 7.41 -16.55
CA ALA A 373 3.09 7.24 -16.34
C ALA A 373 2.80 7.12 -14.84
N GLY A 374 1.86 7.95 -14.35
CA GLY A 374 1.52 8.00 -12.93
C GLY A 374 2.72 8.30 -12.01
N GLU A 375 3.72 9.05 -12.51
CA GLU A 375 4.95 9.43 -11.80
C GLU A 375 5.90 8.26 -11.46
N ILE A 376 5.56 7.03 -11.85
CA ILE A 376 6.27 5.81 -11.46
C ILE A 376 6.86 5.07 -12.66
N ILE A 377 6.04 4.73 -13.66
CA ILE A 377 6.39 3.80 -14.74
C ILE A 377 6.89 4.55 -15.97
N PRO A 378 8.18 4.41 -16.36
CA PRO A 378 8.67 5.02 -17.58
C PRO A 378 8.00 4.40 -18.82
N GLU A 379 7.53 5.27 -19.73
CA GLU A 379 6.94 4.90 -21.00
C GLU A 379 7.41 5.81 -22.13
N ILE A 380 7.31 5.35 -23.37
CA ILE A 380 7.63 6.12 -24.56
C ILE A 380 6.37 6.79 -25.09
N LEU A 381 6.34 8.12 -25.12
CA LEU A 381 5.21 8.88 -25.64
C LEU A 381 5.16 8.88 -27.17
N GLU A 382 6.30 9.23 -27.76
CA GLU A 382 6.41 9.44 -29.21
C GLU A 382 7.84 9.20 -29.69
N VAL A 383 7.99 8.99 -30.97
CA VAL A 383 9.26 8.83 -31.68
C VAL A 383 9.56 10.10 -32.45
N ASP A 384 10.76 10.66 -32.29
CA ASP A 384 11.27 11.74 -33.14
C ASP A 384 11.80 11.15 -34.46
N VAL A 385 10.87 10.99 -35.40
CA VAL A 385 11.17 10.40 -36.72
C VAL A 385 12.22 11.21 -37.47
N SER A 386 12.36 12.53 -37.20
CA SER A 386 13.35 13.36 -37.86
C SER A 386 14.79 12.99 -37.49
N LYS A 387 14.99 12.35 -36.33
CA LYS A 387 16.28 11.87 -35.82
C LYS A 387 16.51 10.38 -36.00
N ARG A 388 15.61 9.70 -36.73
CA ARG A 388 15.73 8.27 -36.96
C ARG A 388 16.97 7.94 -37.80
N PRO A 389 17.83 7.00 -37.37
CA PRO A 389 18.97 6.58 -38.15
C PRO A 389 18.58 5.99 -39.51
N GLU A 390 19.35 6.28 -40.55
CA GLU A 390 19.19 5.64 -41.86
C GLU A 390 19.32 4.13 -41.71
N GLY A 391 18.37 3.36 -42.30
CA GLY A 391 18.36 1.90 -42.24
C GLY A 391 17.75 1.29 -40.97
N ALA A 392 17.18 2.11 -40.05
CA ALA A 392 16.44 1.58 -38.89
C ALA A 392 15.25 0.72 -39.35
N LYS A 393 15.26 -0.56 -39.01
CA LYS A 393 14.24 -1.53 -39.42
C LYS A 393 13.07 -1.53 -38.44
N PRO A 394 11.83 -1.73 -38.91
CA PRO A 394 10.71 -2.02 -38.03
C PRO A 394 11.02 -3.16 -37.08
N TYR A 395 10.59 -3.04 -35.82
CA TYR A 395 10.78 -4.10 -34.84
C TYR A 395 9.90 -5.30 -35.19
N VAL A 396 10.52 -6.49 -35.28
CA VAL A 396 9.81 -7.74 -35.50
C VAL A 396 9.64 -8.44 -34.16
N PHE A 397 8.42 -8.60 -33.72
CA PHE A 397 8.11 -9.30 -32.48
C PHE A 397 8.42 -10.82 -32.67
N PRO A 398 9.06 -11.49 -31.70
CA PRO A 398 9.43 -12.88 -31.88
C PRO A 398 8.21 -13.80 -31.98
N ASP A 399 8.28 -14.80 -32.84
CA ASP A 399 7.31 -15.89 -32.99
C ASP A 399 7.60 -17.09 -32.08
N THR A 400 8.71 -17.03 -31.37
CA THR A 400 9.15 -18.01 -30.38
C THR A 400 9.50 -17.35 -29.04
N CYS A 401 9.32 -18.09 -27.97
CA CYS A 401 9.66 -17.62 -26.62
C CYS A 401 11.18 -17.47 -26.49
N PRO A 402 11.69 -16.29 -26.07
CA PRO A 402 13.13 -16.06 -25.94
C PRO A 402 13.80 -16.89 -24.83
N VAL A 403 13.01 -17.51 -23.94
CA VAL A 403 13.51 -18.28 -22.80
C VAL A 403 13.55 -19.78 -23.09
N CYS A 404 12.53 -20.35 -23.74
CA CYS A 404 12.43 -21.81 -23.95
C CYS A 404 12.35 -22.22 -25.42
N GLY A 405 12.29 -21.27 -26.37
CA GLY A 405 12.19 -21.56 -27.81
C GLY A 405 10.81 -22.08 -28.28
N ALA A 406 9.86 -22.30 -27.38
CA ALA A 406 8.52 -22.74 -27.76
C ALA A 406 7.78 -21.69 -28.58
N PRO A 407 6.85 -22.07 -29.47
CA PRO A 407 6.02 -21.12 -30.20
C PRO A 407 5.26 -20.19 -29.26
N VAL A 408 4.94 -19.00 -29.74
CA VAL A 408 4.05 -18.07 -29.02
C VAL A 408 2.71 -18.00 -29.72
N SER A 409 1.66 -17.67 -28.95
CA SER A 409 0.30 -17.52 -29.46
C SER A 409 -0.29 -16.21 -28.92
N ARG A 410 -1.05 -15.52 -29.78
CA ARG A 410 -1.79 -14.34 -29.41
C ARG A 410 -3.13 -14.76 -28.77
N ASP A 411 -3.52 -14.09 -27.67
CA ASP A 411 -4.84 -14.30 -27.07
C ASP A 411 -5.95 -13.88 -28.06
N ALA A 412 -7.00 -14.69 -28.17
CA ALA A 412 -8.08 -14.45 -29.13
C ALA A 412 -8.79 -13.10 -28.89
N ASP A 413 -8.93 -12.69 -27.62
CA ASP A 413 -9.66 -11.50 -27.20
C ASP A 413 -8.75 -10.37 -26.68
N GLY A 414 -7.45 -10.36 -27.06
CA GLY A 414 -6.53 -9.39 -26.48
C GLY A 414 -5.23 -9.15 -27.24
N ALA A 415 -4.50 -8.14 -26.80
CA ALA A 415 -3.18 -7.77 -27.32
C ALA A 415 -2.02 -8.61 -26.75
N ALA A 416 -2.29 -9.53 -25.82
CA ALA A 416 -1.25 -10.31 -25.16
C ALA A 416 -0.76 -11.47 -26.04
N ILE A 417 0.55 -11.58 -26.21
CA ILE A 417 1.22 -12.71 -26.83
C ILE A 417 1.84 -13.57 -25.73
N ARG A 418 1.68 -14.89 -25.82
CA ARG A 418 2.09 -15.82 -24.77
C ARG A 418 2.95 -16.96 -25.29
N CYS A 419 3.91 -17.33 -24.46
CA CYS A 419 4.63 -18.57 -24.62
C CYS A 419 3.68 -19.76 -24.38
N THR A 420 3.65 -20.71 -25.32
CA THR A 420 2.87 -21.96 -25.21
C THR A 420 3.66 -23.10 -24.56
N GLY A 421 4.94 -22.87 -24.24
CA GLY A 421 5.80 -23.90 -23.64
C GLY A 421 5.44 -24.16 -22.18
N ALA A 422 4.92 -25.34 -21.89
CA ALA A 422 4.45 -25.74 -20.56
C ALA A 422 5.59 -25.83 -19.52
N GLU A 423 6.80 -26.15 -19.98
CA GLU A 423 8.02 -26.27 -19.15
C GLU A 423 8.95 -25.06 -19.31
N CYS A 424 8.40 -23.89 -19.66
CA CYS A 424 9.19 -22.68 -19.82
C CYS A 424 9.84 -22.27 -18.50
N PRO A 425 11.20 -22.19 -18.40
CA PRO A 425 11.89 -21.87 -17.16
C PRO A 425 11.47 -20.53 -16.54
N ALA A 426 11.13 -19.53 -17.37
CA ALA A 426 10.65 -18.22 -16.89
C ALA A 426 9.27 -18.32 -16.22
N GLN A 427 8.42 -19.22 -16.69
CA GLN A 427 7.12 -19.48 -16.06
C GLN A 427 7.30 -20.34 -14.82
N LEU A 428 8.16 -21.34 -14.87
CA LEU A 428 8.45 -22.25 -13.77
C LEU A 428 8.91 -21.49 -12.52
N LEU A 429 9.91 -20.64 -12.63
CA LEU A 429 10.41 -19.82 -11.50
C LEU A 429 9.28 -19.01 -10.84
N ARG A 430 8.49 -18.34 -11.66
CA ARG A 430 7.40 -17.48 -11.16
C ARG A 430 6.21 -18.29 -10.64
N ASN A 431 5.90 -19.43 -11.27
CA ASN A 431 4.86 -20.34 -10.82
C ASN A 431 5.22 -20.96 -9.46
N LEU A 432 6.46 -21.40 -9.28
CA LEU A 432 6.93 -21.91 -8.00
C LEU A 432 6.95 -20.83 -6.91
N THR A 433 7.40 -19.61 -7.24
CA THR A 433 7.36 -18.48 -6.30
C THR A 433 5.92 -18.15 -5.90
N HIS A 434 4.97 -18.18 -6.84
CA HIS A 434 3.56 -18.00 -6.56
C HIS A 434 2.99 -19.12 -5.70
N PHE A 435 3.30 -20.38 -6.06
CA PHE A 435 2.88 -21.57 -5.31
C PHE A 435 3.34 -21.51 -3.84
N ALA A 436 4.57 -21.03 -3.61
CA ALA A 436 5.14 -20.90 -2.26
C ALA A 436 4.64 -19.68 -1.48
N SER A 437 3.93 -18.73 -2.13
CA SER A 437 3.53 -17.48 -1.50
C SER A 437 2.54 -17.68 -0.33
N ARG A 438 2.46 -16.66 0.56
CA ARG A 438 1.63 -16.68 1.78
C ARG A 438 0.14 -16.97 1.51
N ASP A 439 -0.39 -16.43 0.44
CA ASP A 439 -1.80 -16.61 0.07
C ASP A 439 -2.09 -17.94 -0.64
N ALA A 440 -1.01 -18.63 -1.11
CA ALA A 440 -1.05 -19.97 -1.70
C ALA A 440 -0.63 -21.01 -0.66
N MET A 441 0.40 -21.83 -0.95
CA MET A 441 0.80 -22.91 -0.04
C MET A 441 1.63 -22.46 1.17
N ASP A 442 1.95 -21.17 1.31
CA ASP A 442 2.58 -20.55 2.47
C ASP A 442 3.85 -21.28 2.94
N ILE A 443 4.78 -21.48 2.02
CA ILE A 443 6.03 -22.17 2.30
C ILE A 443 7.09 -21.15 2.74
N GLU A 444 7.21 -20.95 4.05
CA GLU A 444 8.18 -20.02 4.62
C GLU A 444 9.61 -20.40 4.28
N GLY A 445 10.44 -19.42 3.91
CA GLY A 445 11.83 -19.63 3.49
C GLY A 445 12.01 -19.95 2.01
N LEU A 446 10.95 -20.25 1.27
CA LEU A 446 10.98 -20.51 -0.18
C LEU A 446 10.77 -19.22 -0.99
N GLY A 447 11.67 -18.26 -0.81
CA GLY A 447 11.64 -17.00 -1.57
C GLY A 447 12.21 -17.16 -3.00
N PRO A 448 12.06 -16.11 -3.86
CA PRO A 448 12.48 -16.17 -5.27
C PRO A 448 13.92 -16.59 -5.49
N ALA A 449 14.85 -16.18 -4.62
CA ALA A 449 16.27 -16.53 -4.72
C ALA A 449 16.52 -18.02 -4.47
N VAL A 450 15.82 -18.63 -3.52
CA VAL A 450 15.93 -20.07 -3.21
C VAL A 450 15.27 -20.90 -4.33
N VAL A 451 14.09 -20.47 -4.80
CA VAL A 451 13.40 -21.09 -5.94
C VAL A 451 14.30 -21.09 -7.18
N GLN A 452 14.97 -19.96 -7.47
CA GLN A 452 15.91 -19.87 -8.60
C GLN A 452 17.03 -20.91 -8.47
N GLN A 453 17.66 -21.03 -7.30
CA GLN A 453 18.73 -21.99 -7.08
C GLN A 453 18.25 -23.45 -7.21
N LEU A 454 17.05 -23.77 -6.71
CA LEU A 454 16.45 -25.09 -6.84
C LEU A 454 16.17 -25.47 -8.30
N VAL A 455 15.73 -24.49 -9.09
CA VAL A 455 15.50 -24.70 -10.54
C VAL A 455 16.82 -24.82 -11.28
N ASP A 456 17.79 -23.96 -11.02
CA ASP A 456 19.11 -23.97 -11.69
C ASP A 456 19.92 -25.24 -11.38
N SER A 457 19.79 -25.76 -10.16
CA SER A 457 20.40 -27.02 -9.76
C SER A 457 19.66 -28.26 -10.31
N GLY A 458 18.51 -28.10 -10.96
CA GLY A 458 17.68 -29.17 -11.47
C GLY A 458 16.96 -30.00 -10.40
N LEU A 459 16.98 -29.57 -9.16
CA LEU A 459 16.30 -30.25 -8.04
C LEU A 459 14.77 -30.12 -8.15
N VAL A 460 14.26 -29.02 -8.73
CA VAL A 460 12.83 -28.75 -8.88
C VAL A 460 12.52 -28.37 -10.32
N ARG A 461 11.55 -29.09 -10.94
CA ARG A 461 11.04 -28.85 -12.28
C ARG A 461 9.54 -28.51 -12.30
N ASN A 462 8.84 -28.79 -11.19
CA ASN A 462 7.44 -28.43 -10.97
C ASN A 462 7.15 -28.39 -9.46
N ALA A 463 5.94 -27.96 -9.09
CA ALA A 463 5.57 -27.81 -7.68
C ALA A 463 5.58 -29.10 -6.87
N ALA A 464 5.34 -30.27 -7.51
CA ALA A 464 5.38 -31.55 -6.80
C ALA A 464 6.80 -31.96 -6.38
N ASP A 465 7.83 -31.53 -7.13
CA ASP A 465 9.23 -31.83 -6.78
C ASP A 465 9.64 -31.19 -5.44
N LEU A 466 8.98 -30.11 -5.02
CA LEU A 466 9.22 -29.45 -3.72
C LEU A 466 9.05 -30.45 -2.56
N TYR A 467 8.07 -31.32 -2.66
CA TYR A 467 7.73 -32.31 -1.63
C TYR A 467 8.65 -33.55 -1.63
N SER A 468 9.57 -33.62 -2.57
CA SER A 468 10.60 -34.66 -2.65
C SER A 468 12.00 -34.15 -2.26
N LEU A 469 12.12 -32.90 -1.83
CA LEU A 469 13.40 -32.31 -1.44
C LEU A 469 13.90 -32.87 -0.11
N HIS A 470 15.22 -33.07 -0.02
CA HIS A 470 15.90 -33.45 1.21
C HIS A 470 16.75 -32.31 1.77
N ALA A 471 16.76 -32.16 3.09
CA ALA A 471 17.53 -31.09 3.77
C ALA A 471 19.01 -31.08 3.37
N ALA A 472 19.61 -32.25 3.16
CA ALA A 472 21.00 -32.39 2.75
C ALA A 472 21.29 -31.80 1.37
N ASP A 473 20.32 -31.79 0.45
CA ASP A 473 20.47 -31.21 -0.90
C ASP A 473 20.22 -29.70 -0.86
N VAL A 474 19.23 -29.26 -0.09
CA VAL A 474 18.93 -27.83 0.14
C VAL A 474 20.09 -27.12 0.85
N ALA A 475 20.76 -27.78 1.80
CA ALA A 475 21.91 -27.23 2.52
C ALA A 475 23.14 -26.96 1.63
N LYS A 476 23.18 -27.52 0.42
CA LYS A 476 24.25 -27.28 -0.58
C LYS A 476 24.04 -25.98 -1.38
N LEU A 477 22.86 -25.37 -1.29
CA LEU A 477 22.56 -24.14 -2.00
C LEU A 477 23.31 -22.95 -1.35
N ASP A 478 23.62 -21.94 -2.17
CA ASP A 478 24.33 -20.76 -1.70
C ASP A 478 23.56 -20.06 -0.57
N ARG A 479 24.26 -19.74 0.54
CA ARG A 479 23.72 -19.11 1.74
C ARG A 479 22.61 -19.91 2.47
N MET A 480 22.51 -21.21 2.21
CA MET A 480 21.61 -22.13 2.91
C MET A 480 22.42 -23.02 3.85
N GLY A 481 22.37 -22.76 5.16
CA GLY A 481 22.94 -23.64 6.17
C GLY A 481 22.00 -24.77 6.57
N GLU A 482 22.50 -25.79 7.29
CA GLU A 482 21.72 -26.96 7.73
C GLU A 482 20.39 -26.57 8.42
N LYS A 483 20.45 -25.62 9.38
CA LYS A 483 19.26 -25.16 10.10
C LYS A 483 18.21 -24.50 9.18
N SER A 484 18.66 -23.72 8.19
CA SER A 484 17.77 -23.07 7.23
C SER A 484 17.13 -24.10 6.28
N ALA A 485 17.91 -25.10 5.88
CA ALA A 485 17.44 -26.22 5.06
C ALA A 485 16.38 -27.05 5.81
N GLU A 486 16.64 -27.41 7.07
CA GLU A 486 15.66 -28.12 7.93
C GLU A 486 14.37 -27.33 8.11
N ASN A 487 14.47 -26.02 8.35
CA ASN A 487 13.31 -25.15 8.49
C ASN A 487 12.48 -25.11 7.19
N LEU A 488 13.15 -25.01 6.04
CA LEU A 488 12.46 -25.01 4.74
C LEU A 488 11.75 -26.35 4.50
N ILE A 489 12.41 -27.48 4.74
CA ILE A 489 11.78 -28.82 4.59
C ILE A 489 10.58 -28.95 5.53
N ARG A 490 10.67 -28.45 6.76
CA ARG A 490 9.54 -28.44 7.70
C ARG A 490 8.39 -27.55 7.19
N ALA A 491 8.68 -26.38 6.63
CA ALA A 491 7.67 -25.51 6.03
C ALA A 491 6.97 -26.19 4.84
N ILE A 492 7.72 -26.87 3.97
CA ILE A 492 7.18 -27.68 2.87
C ILE A 492 6.28 -28.79 3.41
N GLU A 493 6.69 -29.51 4.44
CA GLU A 493 5.91 -30.61 5.03
C GLU A 493 4.61 -30.04 5.66
N ASN A 494 4.69 -28.95 6.40
CA ASN A 494 3.53 -28.31 7.00
C ASN A 494 2.50 -27.85 5.95
N SER A 495 2.97 -27.41 4.78
CA SER A 495 2.11 -26.92 3.69
C SER A 495 1.18 -28.01 3.14
N LYS A 496 1.49 -29.29 3.31
CA LYS A 496 0.65 -30.41 2.86
C LYS A 496 -0.75 -30.41 3.49
N ALA A 497 -0.88 -29.87 4.71
CA ALA A 497 -2.14 -29.80 5.42
C ALA A 497 -3.02 -28.59 5.03
N ASN A 498 -2.54 -27.72 4.15
CA ASN A 498 -3.31 -26.56 3.71
C ASN A 498 -4.62 -26.94 3.02
N ASP A 499 -5.61 -26.05 3.14
CA ASP A 499 -6.92 -26.21 2.49
C ASP A 499 -6.81 -26.25 0.95
N LEU A 500 -7.73 -26.98 0.31
CA LEU A 500 -7.84 -27.05 -1.15
C LEU A 500 -7.88 -25.66 -1.82
N ALA A 501 -8.50 -24.66 -1.19
CA ALA A 501 -8.54 -23.30 -1.73
C ALA A 501 -7.15 -22.69 -1.91
N LYS A 502 -6.24 -22.91 -0.96
CA LYS A 502 -4.85 -22.46 -1.06
C LYS A 502 -4.09 -23.19 -2.19
N LEU A 503 -4.32 -24.48 -2.32
CA LEU A 503 -3.75 -25.26 -3.41
C LEU A 503 -4.24 -24.79 -4.79
N LEU A 504 -5.56 -24.62 -4.95
CA LEU A 504 -6.15 -24.12 -6.20
C LEU A 504 -5.59 -22.76 -6.61
N TYR A 505 -5.46 -21.86 -5.66
CA TYR A 505 -4.81 -20.58 -5.90
C TYR A 505 -3.34 -20.74 -6.26
N GLY A 506 -2.63 -21.63 -5.56
CA GLY A 506 -1.20 -21.95 -5.77
C GLY A 506 -0.91 -22.58 -7.14
N LEU A 507 -1.83 -23.37 -7.69
CA LEU A 507 -1.72 -23.94 -9.03
C LEU A 507 -1.69 -22.87 -10.13
N GLY A 508 -2.12 -21.64 -9.82
CA GLY A 508 -2.03 -20.50 -10.73
C GLY A 508 -2.92 -20.62 -11.95
N ILE A 509 -4.08 -21.30 -11.82
CA ILE A 509 -5.08 -21.42 -12.88
C ILE A 509 -5.51 -20.02 -13.32
N ARG A 510 -5.55 -19.81 -14.62
CA ARG A 510 -5.89 -18.50 -15.19
C ARG A 510 -7.27 -18.04 -14.74
N GLN A 511 -7.42 -16.75 -14.37
CA GLN A 511 -8.63 -16.11 -13.83
C GLN A 511 -9.10 -16.69 -12.48
N VAL A 512 -8.40 -17.65 -11.88
CA VAL A 512 -8.70 -18.14 -10.53
C VAL A 512 -7.84 -17.36 -9.52
N GLY A 513 -8.43 -16.31 -8.92
CA GLY A 513 -7.85 -15.59 -7.77
C GLY A 513 -8.15 -16.31 -6.45
N ALA A 514 -7.60 -15.82 -5.33
CA ALA A 514 -7.81 -16.42 -4.01
C ALA A 514 -9.31 -16.59 -3.65
N LYS A 515 -10.15 -15.59 -3.96
CA LYS A 515 -11.60 -15.66 -3.71
C LYS A 515 -12.30 -16.74 -4.56
N ALA A 516 -12.01 -16.81 -5.86
CA ALA A 516 -12.58 -17.85 -6.73
C ALA A 516 -12.13 -19.25 -6.30
N ALA A 517 -10.86 -19.40 -5.88
CA ALA A 517 -10.34 -20.64 -5.34
C ALA A 517 -11.10 -21.08 -4.07
N GLN A 518 -11.39 -20.14 -3.16
CA GLN A 518 -12.20 -20.42 -1.95
C GLN A 518 -13.61 -20.87 -2.29
N VAL A 519 -14.29 -20.16 -3.19
CA VAL A 519 -15.66 -20.48 -3.59
C VAL A 519 -15.74 -21.85 -4.28
N LEU A 520 -14.81 -22.13 -5.22
CA LEU A 520 -14.73 -23.43 -5.89
C LEU A 520 -14.41 -24.56 -4.91
N SER A 521 -13.46 -24.37 -3.99
CA SER A 521 -13.10 -25.34 -2.96
C SER A 521 -14.29 -25.66 -2.06
N ALA A 522 -14.98 -24.64 -1.57
CA ALA A 522 -16.13 -24.83 -0.69
C ALA A 522 -17.32 -25.51 -1.40
N HIS A 523 -17.55 -25.19 -2.69
CA HIS A 523 -18.67 -25.76 -3.46
C HIS A 523 -18.46 -27.24 -3.82
N PHE A 524 -17.27 -27.58 -4.35
CA PHE A 524 -16.99 -28.92 -4.82
C PHE A 524 -16.42 -29.86 -3.75
N GLY A 525 -15.92 -29.32 -2.65
CA GLY A 525 -15.40 -30.10 -1.52
C GLY A 525 -14.09 -30.83 -1.77
N SER A 526 -13.81 -31.24 -3.01
CA SER A 526 -12.57 -31.94 -3.38
C SER A 526 -12.09 -31.55 -4.79
N LEU A 527 -10.80 -31.71 -5.01
CA LEU A 527 -10.20 -31.47 -6.33
C LEU A 527 -10.71 -32.48 -7.38
N ASP A 528 -11.04 -33.70 -6.97
CA ASP A 528 -11.59 -34.73 -7.87
C ASP A 528 -13.01 -34.36 -8.34
N ALA A 529 -13.86 -33.85 -7.44
CA ALA A 529 -15.18 -33.37 -7.79
C ALA A 529 -15.09 -32.14 -8.71
N LEU A 530 -14.16 -31.21 -8.43
CA LEU A 530 -13.92 -30.06 -9.28
C LEU A 530 -13.41 -30.46 -10.67
N ALA A 531 -12.55 -31.47 -10.77
CA ALA A 531 -12.01 -31.96 -12.04
C ALA A 531 -13.04 -32.73 -12.89
N ALA A 532 -14.10 -33.24 -12.26
CA ALA A 532 -15.21 -33.91 -12.94
C ALA A 532 -16.34 -32.94 -13.37
N ALA A 533 -16.31 -31.68 -12.88
CA ALA A 533 -17.34 -30.70 -13.15
C ALA A 533 -17.33 -30.20 -14.60
N THR A 534 -18.51 -29.94 -15.14
CA THR A 534 -18.68 -29.32 -16.47
C THR A 534 -18.53 -27.79 -16.40
N GLU A 535 -18.37 -27.16 -17.57
CA GLU A 535 -18.28 -25.70 -17.67
C GLU A 535 -19.57 -25.02 -17.20
N GLU A 536 -20.74 -25.66 -17.44
CA GLU A 536 -22.04 -25.20 -17.00
C GLU A 536 -22.16 -25.23 -15.47
N GLU A 537 -21.75 -26.32 -14.83
CA GLU A 537 -21.76 -26.47 -13.37
C GLU A 537 -20.85 -25.44 -12.71
N LEU A 538 -19.65 -25.24 -13.26
CA LEU A 538 -18.73 -24.22 -12.77
C LEU A 538 -19.28 -22.80 -12.90
N THR A 539 -19.96 -22.50 -14.03
CA THR A 539 -20.55 -21.18 -14.26
C THR A 539 -21.75 -20.91 -13.35
N ALA A 540 -22.42 -21.95 -12.85
CA ALA A 540 -23.51 -21.82 -11.89
C ALA A 540 -23.02 -21.41 -10.49
N VAL A 541 -21.72 -21.56 -10.20
CA VAL A 541 -21.11 -21.16 -8.93
C VAL A 541 -20.97 -19.64 -8.87
N GLY A 542 -21.40 -19.02 -7.78
CA GLY A 542 -21.30 -17.57 -7.56
C GLY A 542 -19.85 -17.08 -7.73
N ASP A 543 -19.66 -15.89 -8.30
CA ASP A 543 -18.35 -15.28 -8.58
C ASP A 543 -17.46 -16.04 -9.61
N VAL A 544 -17.98 -17.08 -10.28
CA VAL A 544 -17.29 -17.81 -11.37
C VAL A 544 -17.99 -17.53 -12.69
N GLY A 545 -17.34 -16.75 -13.55
CA GLY A 545 -17.86 -16.45 -14.89
C GLY A 545 -17.49 -17.54 -15.92
N PRO A 546 -18.14 -17.54 -17.14
CA PRO A 546 -17.87 -18.54 -18.19
C PRO A 546 -16.39 -18.63 -18.60
N ILE A 547 -15.68 -17.48 -18.61
CA ILE A 547 -14.25 -17.43 -18.95
C ILE A 547 -13.42 -18.17 -17.90
N THR A 548 -13.71 -17.96 -16.62
CA THR A 548 -13.02 -18.64 -15.50
C THR A 548 -13.32 -20.14 -15.55
N ALA A 549 -14.59 -20.52 -15.73
CA ALA A 549 -15.03 -21.91 -15.83
C ALA A 549 -14.25 -22.67 -16.92
N ARG A 550 -14.18 -22.10 -18.13
CA ARG A 550 -13.42 -22.66 -19.23
C ARG A 550 -11.95 -22.89 -18.89
N TYR A 551 -11.27 -21.91 -18.26
CA TYR A 551 -9.87 -22.07 -17.86
C TYR A 551 -9.67 -23.13 -16.79
N VAL A 552 -10.60 -23.31 -15.88
CA VAL A 552 -10.54 -24.38 -14.88
C VAL A 552 -10.63 -25.74 -15.58
N VAL A 553 -11.61 -25.94 -16.48
CA VAL A 553 -11.79 -27.18 -17.24
C VAL A 553 -10.54 -27.47 -18.11
N GLU A 554 -10.07 -26.51 -18.88
CA GLU A 554 -8.89 -26.65 -19.74
C GLU A 554 -7.64 -27.04 -18.91
N TYR A 555 -7.43 -26.37 -17.76
CA TYR A 555 -6.28 -26.66 -16.91
C TYR A 555 -6.34 -28.06 -16.33
N LEU A 556 -7.48 -28.48 -15.77
CA LEU A 556 -7.64 -29.79 -15.13
C LEU A 556 -7.70 -30.94 -16.15
N ALA A 557 -8.09 -30.66 -17.39
CA ALA A 557 -8.08 -31.65 -18.48
C ALA A 557 -6.68 -31.93 -19.05
N ALA A 558 -5.74 -30.97 -18.90
CA ALA A 558 -4.39 -31.10 -19.45
C ALA A 558 -3.58 -32.25 -18.81
N ASP A 559 -2.89 -33.05 -19.62
CA ASP A 559 -2.14 -34.21 -19.12
C ASP A 559 -1.05 -33.83 -18.10
N GLN A 560 -0.40 -32.69 -18.31
CA GLN A 560 0.60 -32.16 -17.35
C GLN A 560 -0.01 -31.80 -16.01
N SER A 561 -1.19 -31.20 -16.00
CA SER A 561 -1.91 -30.87 -14.75
C SER A 561 -2.35 -32.15 -14.03
N LYS A 562 -2.82 -33.15 -14.77
CA LYS A 562 -3.16 -34.49 -14.21
C LYS A 562 -1.96 -35.16 -13.57
N ASP A 563 -0.80 -35.12 -14.22
CA ASP A 563 0.44 -35.66 -13.66
C ASP A 563 0.89 -34.90 -12.42
N LEU A 564 0.85 -33.56 -12.45
CA LEU A 564 1.16 -32.73 -11.30
C LEU A 564 0.25 -33.05 -10.11
N ILE A 565 -1.08 -33.10 -10.31
CA ILE A 565 -2.07 -33.42 -9.28
C ILE A 565 -1.85 -34.81 -8.72
N ARG A 566 -1.60 -35.83 -9.59
CA ARG A 566 -1.27 -37.19 -9.16
C ARG A 566 -0.03 -37.21 -8.24
N ARG A 567 1.04 -36.51 -8.61
CA ARG A 567 2.28 -36.44 -7.83
C ARG A 567 2.09 -35.66 -6.51
N LEU A 568 1.29 -34.60 -6.48
CA LEU A 568 0.94 -33.87 -5.25
C LEU A 568 0.17 -34.79 -4.29
N ARG A 569 -0.76 -35.60 -4.82
CA ARG A 569 -1.51 -36.61 -4.05
C ARG A 569 -0.58 -37.70 -3.48
N GLU A 570 0.32 -38.25 -4.29
CA GLU A 570 1.32 -39.22 -3.86
C GLU A 570 2.26 -38.67 -2.78
N ALA A 571 2.56 -37.36 -2.84
CA ALA A 571 3.32 -36.64 -1.82
C ALA A 571 2.53 -36.37 -0.52
N GLY A 572 1.22 -36.63 -0.49
CA GLY A 572 0.37 -36.45 0.69
C GLY A 572 -0.16 -35.01 0.86
N VAL A 573 -0.18 -34.21 -0.21
CA VAL A 573 -0.79 -32.88 -0.19
C VAL A 573 -2.32 -33.04 -0.09
N ASN A 574 -2.95 -32.24 0.77
CA ASN A 574 -4.39 -32.23 0.92
C ASN A 574 -5.08 -31.71 -0.34
N LEU A 575 -5.99 -32.52 -0.90
CA LEU A 575 -6.81 -32.20 -2.07
C LEU A 575 -8.29 -32.01 -1.74
N GLU A 576 -8.61 -31.86 -0.45
CA GLU A 576 -9.97 -31.72 0.05
C GLU A 576 -10.13 -30.35 0.74
N SER A 577 -11.34 -29.81 0.65
CA SER A 577 -11.71 -28.60 1.39
C SER A 577 -11.88 -28.94 2.86
N THR A 578 -11.23 -28.19 3.72
CA THR A 578 -11.47 -28.22 5.17
C THR A 578 -12.59 -27.25 5.58
N ALA A 579 -13.07 -26.42 4.64
CA ALA A 579 -14.24 -25.59 4.85
C ALA A 579 -15.46 -26.50 5.05
N GLN A 580 -16.25 -26.19 6.08
CA GLN A 580 -17.54 -26.89 6.24
C GLN A 580 -18.41 -26.61 5.00
N PRO A 581 -19.20 -27.57 4.50
CA PRO A 581 -20.12 -27.35 3.40
C PRO A 581 -20.94 -26.09 3.68
N VAL A 582 -20.96 -25.17 2.72
CA VAL A 582 -21.81 -23.97 2.84
C VAL A 582 -23.24 -24.48 2.94
N GLY A 583 -23.88 -24.28 4.10
CA GLY A 583 -25.29 -24.60 4.28
C GLY A 583 -26.12 -23.78 3.31
N ASP A 584 -27.27 -24.26 2.92
CA ASP A 584 -28.20 -23.52 2.05
C ASP A 584 -29.29 -22.78 2.87
N GLN A 585 -29.24 -22.89 4.21
CA GLN A 585 -30.23 -22.34 5.13
C GLN A 585 -30.52 -20.85 4.84
N PHE A 586 -29.50 -20.06 4.55
CA PHE A 586 -29.61 -18.63 4.24
C PHE A 586 -29.28 -18.30 2.79
N ALA A 587 -29.37 -19.25 1.88
CA ALA A 587 -29.13 -19.04 0.47
C ALA A 587 -30.06 -17.93 -0.08
N GLY A 588 -29.44 -16.98 -0.81
CA GLY A 588 -30.14 -15.81 -1.39
C GLY A 588 -30.41 -14.67 -0.41
N LEU A 589 -30.10 -14.80 0.89
CA LEU A 589 -30.25 -13.75 1.88
C LEU A 589 -28.94 -12.93 2.02
N THR A 590 -29.10 -11.62 2.20
CA THR A 590 -27.99 -10.70 2.41
C THR A 590 -28.05 -10.10 3.81
N PHE A 591 -27.00 -10.33 4.61
CA PHE A 591 -26.86 -9.79 5.96
C PHE A 591 -25.86 -8.64 6.02
N VAL A 592 -26.06 -7.71 6.95
CA VAL A 592 -25.11 -6.65 7.27
C VAL A 592 -24.87 -6.64 8.78
N LEU A 593 -23.60 -6.67 9.18
CA LEU A 593 -23.19 -6.62 10.58
C LEU A 593 -22.81 -5.17 10.95
N THR A 594 -23.28 -4.71 12.13
CA THR A 594 -23.00 -3.37 12.66
C THR A 594 -22.91 -3.36 14.18
N GLY A 595 -22.13 -2.47 14.75
CA GLY A 595 -21.86 -2.45 16.20
C GLY A 595 -20.81 -3.47 16.62
N GLU A 596 -20.56 -3.58 17.92
CA GLU A 596 -19.71 -4.60 18.54
C GLU A 596 -20.57 -5.77 19.03
N LEU A 597 -20.18 -6.97 18.66
CA LEU A 597 -20.75 -8.20 19.17
C LEU A 597 -19.86 -8.71 20.31
N SER A 598 -20.47 -9.17 21.38
CA SER A 598 -19.74 -9.63 22.58
C SER A 598 -19.21 -11.05 22.43
N ALA A 599 -19.94 -11.92 21.71
CA ALA A 599 -19.59 -13.33 21.50
C ALA A 599 -18.59 -13.55 20.34
N TYR A 600 -18.62 -12.68 19.32
CA TYR A 600 -17.83 -12.83 18.09
C TYR A 600 -17.30 -11.50 17.59
N SER A 601 -16.12 -11.51 16.97
CA SER A 601 -15.74 -10.40 16.09
C SER A 601 -16.68 -10.32 14.89
N ARG A 602 -16.84 -9.15 14.27
CA ARG A 602 -17.66 -9.00 13.05
C ARG A 602 -17.22 -9.92 11.91
N LYS A 603 -15.94 -10.29 11.88
CA LYS A 603 -15.40 -11.21 10.89
C LYS A 603 -15.87 -12.63 11.15
N GLU A 604 -15.74 -13.13 12.38
CA GLU A 604 -16.18 -14.47 12.77
C GLU A 604 -17.70 -14.64 12.64
N ALA A 605 -18.47 -13.62 13.04
CA ALA A 605 -19.92 -13.62 12.84
C ALA A 605 -20.31 -13.65 11.35
N GLY A 606 -19.57 -12.95 10.51
CA GLY A 606 -19.72 -12.98 9.06
C GLY A 606 -19.43 -14.36 8.48
N GLU A 607 -18.32 -14.97 8.86
CA GLU A 607 -17.92 -16.33 8.43
C GLU A 607 -18.98 -17.39 8.83
N LYS A 608 -19.59 -17.26 10.00
CA LYS A 608 -20.69 -18.15 10.42
C LYS A 608 -21.94 -17.99 9.55
N LEU A 609 -22.32 -16.77 9.20
CA LEU A 609 -23.45 -16.53 8.29
C LEU A 609 -23.15 -17.04 6.87
N GLU A 610 -21.93 -16.84 6.38
CA GLU A 610 -21.49 -17.33 5.07
C GLU A 610 -21.44 -18.86 5.05
N ALA A 611 -21.03 -19.51 6.13
CA ALA A 611 -21.10 -20.97 6.28
C ALA A 611 -22.52 -21.53 6.21
N LEU A 612 -23.53 -20.74 6.52
CA LEU A 612 -24.96 -21.09 6.40
C LEU A 612 -25.59 -20.65 5.07
N GLY A 613 -24.76 -20.18 4.11
CA GLY A 613 -25.20 -19.80 2.76
C GLY A 613 -25.62 -18.35 2.59
N ALA A 614 -25.48 -17.50 3.62
CA ALA A 614 -25.78 -16.08 3.51
C ALA A 614 -24.73 -15.31 2.74
N LYS A 615 -25.12 -14.18 2.14
CA LYS A 615 -24.20 -13.15 1.65
C LYS A 615 -23.99 -12.07 2.72
N VAL A 616 -22.75 -11.80 3.13
CA VAL A 616 -22.45 -10.70 4.05
C VAL A 616 -22.01 -9.46 3.26
N SER A 617 -22.63 -8.29 3.56
CA SER A 617 -22.36 -7.04 2.89
C SER A 617 -21.86 -5.97 3.86
N GLY A 618 -20.93 -5.14 3.38
CA GLY A 618 -20.40 -4.01 4.14
C GLY A 618 -21.37 -2.82 4.28
N SER A 619 -22.44 -2.74 3.49
CA SER A 619 -23.36 -1.60 3.47
C SER A 619 -24.82 -2.04 3.38
N VAL A 620 -25.71 -1.26 4.02
CA VAL A 620 -27.17 -1.49 4.01
C VAL A 620 -27.78 -0.92 2.72
N SER A 621 -28.61 -1.70 2.04
CA SER A 621 -29.36 -1.30 0.85
C SER A 621 -30.76 -1.94 0.86
N LYS A 622 -31.63 -1.61 -0.10
CA LYS A 622 -32.93 -2.25 -0.27
C LYS A 622 -32.85 -3.76 -0.57
N LYS A 623 -31.66 -4.27 -0.92
CA LYS A 623 -31.41 -5.71 -1.14
C LYS A 623 -30.91 -6.42 0.10
N THR A 624 -30.71 -5.70 1.22
CA THR A 624 -30.32 -6.30 2.50
C THR A 624 -31.52 -6.99 3.14
N SER A 625 -31.38 -8.27 3.44
CA SER A 625 -32.44 -9.07 4.03
C SER A 625 -32.57 -8.86 5.53
N CYS A 626 -31.43 -8.71 6.23
CA CYS A 626 -31.40 -8.50 7.67
C CYS A 626 -30.13 -7.76 8.09
N VAL A 627 -30.22 -6.98 9.17
CA VAL A 627 -29.08 -6.34 9.82
C VAL A 627 -28.92 -6.92 11.22
N VAL A 628 -27.73 -7.42 11.54
CA VAL A 628 -27.33 -7.82 12.89
C VAL A 628 -26.70 -6.64 13.59
N ALA A 629 -27.31 -6.16 14.67
CA ALA A 629 -26.90 -4.99 15.42
C ALA A 629 -26.38 -5.38 16.81
N GLY A 630 -25.08 -5.21 17.03
CA GLY A 630 -24.46 -5.27 18.36
C GLY A 630 -24.48 -3.93 19.09
N GLU A 631 -23.71 -3.83 20.19
CA GLU A 631 -23.60 -2.60 20.98
C GLU A 631 -23.01 -1.46 20.14
N ALA A 632 -23.43 -0.22 20.45
CA ALA A 632 -23.00 0.99 19.76
C ALA A 632 -23.19 0.98 18.22
N ALA A 633 -24.23 0.29 17.72
CA ALA A 633 -24.57 0.26 16.30
C ALA A 633 -24.88 1.66 15.76
N GLY A 634 -24.09 2.14 14.80
CA GLY A 634 -24.08 3.52 14.30
C GLY A 634 -24.96 3.77 13.06
N SER A 635 -24.37 4.39 12.02
CA SER A 635 -25.07 4.83 10.80
C SER A 635 -25.77 3.71 10.01
N LYS A 636 -25.26 2.49 10.04
CA LYS A 636 -25.86 1.35 9.34
C LYS A 636 -27.20 0.94 9.96
N LEU A 637 -27.33 1.00 11.29
CA LEU A 637 -28.61 0.73 11.99
C LEU A 637 -29.66 1.78 11.61
N ARG A 638 -29.31 3.06 11.62
CA ARG A 638 -30.22 4.14 11.20
C ARG A 638 -30.69 3.93 9.76
N LYS A 639 -29.74 3.60 8.87
CA LYS A 639 -30.07 3.34 7.47
C LYS A 639 -30.95 2.10 7.26
N ALA A 640 -30.81 1.06 8.09
CA ALA A 640 -31.69 -0.09 8.08
C ALA A 640 -33.13 0.31 8.46
N GLN A 641 -33.29 1.11 9.51
CA GLN A 641 -34.57 1.65 9.96
C GLN A 641 -35.24 2.52 8.89
N GLU A 642 -34.46 3.42 8.24
CA GLU A 642 -34.95 4.27 7.14
C GLU A 642 -35.45 3.47 5.93
N LEU A 643 -34.77 2.36 5.63
CA LEU A 643 -35.10 1.50 4.49
C LEU A 643 -36.11 0.40 4.85
N GLY A 644 -36.56 0.29 6.09
CA GLY A 644 -37.47 -0.76 6.57
C GLY A 644 -36.84 -2.15 6.54
N VAL A 645 -35.51 -2.25 6.62
CA VAL A 645 -34.79 -3.55 6.67
C VAL A 645 -34.89 -4.12 8.07
N PRO A 646 -35.30 -5.37 8.24
CA PRO A 646 -35.33 -6.06 9.53
C PRO A 646 -33.98 -6.01 10.25
N VAL A 647 -34.04 -5.80 11.57
CA VAL A 647 -32.87 -5.73 12.44
C VAL A 647 -33.04 -6.77 13.56
N ILE A 648 -32.00 -7.56 13.78
CA ILE A 648 -31.90 -8.48 14.90
C ILE A 648 -30.74 -8.07 15.81
N ASP A 649 -30.86 -8.35 17.09
CA ASP A 649 -29.78 -8.15 18.06
C ASP A 649 -28.85 -9.38 18.13
N GLU A 650 -27.79 -9.28 18.95
CA GLU A 650 -26.80 -10.34 19.11
C GLU A 650 -27.42 -11.63 19.68
N ALA A 651 -28.38 -11.57 20.63
CA ALA A 651 -29.03 -12.73 21.21
C ALA A 651 -29.86 -13.48 20.15
N GLN A 652 -30.59 -12.74 19.33
CA GLN A 652 -31.33 -13.28 18.18
C GLN A 652 -30.38 -13.85 17.11
N PHE A 653 -29.24 -13.22 16.87
CA PHE A 653 -28.21 -13.75 15.98
C PHE A 653 -27.64 -15.07 16.48
N LEU A 654 -27.32 -15.20 17.78
CA LEU A 654 -26.85 -16.46 18.37
C LEU A 654 -27.93 -17.56 18.28
N THR A 655 -29.19 -17.22 18.51
CA THR A 655 -30.31 -18.16 18.30
C THR A 655 -30.39 -18.59 16.83
N LEU A 656 -30.23 -17.67 15.90
CA LEU A 656 -30.29 -17.90 14.45
C LEU A 656 -29.22 -18.88 13.94
N ILE A 657 -28.01 -18.82 14.50
CA ILE A 657 -26.90 -19.72 14.16
C ILE A 657 -26.90 -21.03 15.03
N GLY A 658 -27.89 -21.23 15.84
CA GLY A 658 -28.05 -22.44 16.67
C GLY A 658 -27.22 -22.48 17.96
N GLU A 659 -26.71 -21.33 18.43
CA GLU A 659 -25.86 -21.19 19.62
C GLU A 659 -26.52 -20.38 20.75
N GLY A 660 -27.75 -19.92 20.55
CA GLY A 660 -28.55 -19.17 21.53
C GLY A 660 -29.73 -19.94 22.09
N GLU A 661 -30.40 -19.36 23.13
CA GLU A 661 -31.65 -19.89 23.68
C GLU A 661 -32.82 -19.45 22.79
N GLY A 662 -33.57 -20.39 22.22
CA GLY A 662 -34.75 -20.11 21.37
C GLY A 662 -34.82 -20.97 20.12
N GLU A 663 -35.91 -20.82 19.35
CA GLU A 663 -36.08 -21.50 18.07
C GLU A 663 -35.57 -20.61 16.91
N PRO A 664 -34.60 -21.07 16.09
CA PRO A 664 -34.10 -20.33 14.93
C PRO A 664 -35.23 -19.89 13.97
N ALA A 665 -36.22 -20.71 13.76
CA ALA A 665 -37.37 -20.42 12.91
C ALA A 665 -38.18 -19.18 13.33
N ALA A 666 -38.19 -18.86 14.62
CA ALA A 666 -38.89 -17.68 15.14
C ALA A 666 -38.09 -16.38 14.76
N VAL A 667 -36.79 -16.46 14.74
CA VAL A 667 -35.93 -15.33 14.31
C VAL A 667 -35.94 -15.19 12.79
N GLU A 668 -35.92 -16.31 12.05
CA GLU A 668 -36.02 -16.28 10.58
C GLU A 668 -37.32 -15.64 10.09
N ALA A 669 -38.44 -15.84 10.80
CA ALA A 669 -39.71 -15.23 10.47
C ALA A 669 -39.70 -13.70 10.49
N LEU A 670 -38.69 -13.05 11.12
CA LEU A 670 -38.58 -11.60 11.18
C LEU A 670 -38.13 -10.99 9.85
N PHE A 671 -37.42 -11.75 8.99
CA PHE A 671 -36.80 -11.22 7.76
C PHE A 671 -37.07 -12.07 6.50
N ARG A 672 -37.69 -13.28 6.63
CA ARG A 672 -38.21 -14.02 5.49
C ARG A 672 -39.64 -13.57 5.19
N PRO A 673 -39.99 -13.19 3.95
CA PRO A 673 -41.41 -13.01 3.62
C PRO A 673 -42.16 -14.30 3.84
N GLN A 674 -43.31 -14.24 4.49
CA GLN A 674 -44.22 -15.36 4.50
C GLN A 674 -44.67 -15.67 3.07
N ALA A 675 -44.41 -16.90 2.59
CA ALA A 675 -44.70 -17.36 1.24
C ALA A 675 -46.20 -17.27 0.93
#